data_7d1e3e2603d68f83148e96bede5c3792
#
_entry.id   7d1e3e2603d68f83148e96bede5c3792
#
_cell.length_a   1.000
_cell.length_b   1.000
_cell.length_c   1.000
_cell.angle_alpha   90.00
_cell.angle_beta   90.00
_cell.angle_gamma   90.00
#
_symmetry.space_group_name_H-M   'P 1'
#
loop_
_entity.id
_entity.type
_entity.pdbx_description
1 polymer ?
#
loop_
_entity_poly.entity_id
_entity_poly.type
_entity_poly.pdbx_seq_one_letter_code
_entity_poly.pdbx_strand_id
1 'polypeptide(L)'
;MEKLLPIKFFEKRKIDEQLTEPGGSKIPPKWVLQGDALNQHAQQLSGSMAKVSASFEAHKQEDHKLPMVMTTTITEDALAKTYRKAVVDLLNSDNNANVIGIEPDRPEKAVSSPKVESATNGDDKKEEPKETRRLMSIVVSDQLISNINRAFQDTAGSAKLISSIEDMQPFEAMRGDYNPENKAYRVVLIDYQDQHRNQLAQALFKNQCQSNGIVIEKGTRYSSDMRLYRVSLDSLDEMEMVRGFEGVLFVEEAIPIRASLDILEDMVVPAVKVPEDGKEYPVVGVLDSGIEKNSYLSPWLLPESEEYYEKGLQDKSHGSMVASVLEYSDELNGESYTASDGVMMLEAVIAPDTRKEVFYPDDLIDDVRNAIEKHNDIKIWTMSVGATEACSSATFSEYGMALDNIADENDVLIIKSVGNSTAFLHGGSNERIAKMADTVRALVVGSIANEKRQYDLAEVDMPSPFTRKGPGPAYIIKPDLVAYGGNAGARPDGKLSQTGVKTISASGILAEAAGTSFSTPWVARIAAELNYLLDGDFDPVLIKALMIHNAGYPAGDRMTMDAKKKLMGFGMPCGTSDILYNSEHEITLVLRDKLQRGTFIDILDFPFSKSLIGDDGLFHGQITVTMVSAPLLRASEGPEYCQSNINVAFGTMEDIQDRDTSKRTIRNPIGAKGAKNIILDSLYSSKVFDVLEGETFGKERTLLKLGQKFYPIKKYAVNLDEMTAANRNNYLKGDRKWYMKVEGLFRDAVEREVRETGEVLEQDFCILLTIRDPEGKAPVYNEVTQQLNQMGFVYSNVQLKNEVREHVRVEEDNNG
;
A
#
# COMPACT_ATOMS: atom_id res chain seq x y z
N MET A 1 -12.10 -25.13 18.78
CA MET A 1 -11.51 -26.29 18.08
C MET A 1 -10.01 -26.14 18.18
N GLU A 2 -9.37 -27.16 18.65
CA GLU A 2 -7.91 -27.16 18.84
C GLU A 2 -7.22 -27.07 17.48
N LYS A 3 -6.31 -26.10 17.31
CA LYS A 3 -5.58 -25.87 16.05
C LYS A 3 -4.19 -26.48 16.15
N LEU A 4 -4.04 -27.71 15.71
CA LEU A 4 -2.79 -28.49 15.83
C LEU A 4 -2.18 -28.90 14.48
N LEU A 5 -2.86 -28.64 13.37
CA LEU A 5 -2.41 -29.09 12.05
C LEU A 5 -1.74 -27.92 11.29
N PRO A 6 -0.47 -28.06 10.86
CA PRO A 6 0.26 -26.94 10.26
C PRO A 6 -0.32 -26.55 8.90
N ILE A 7 -0.22 -25.26 8.55
CA ILE A 7 -0.51 -24.77 7.20
C ILE A 7 0.42 -25.45 6.17
N LYS A 8 -0.03 -25.52 4.93
CA LYS A 8 0.71 -26.21 3.86
C LYS A 8 1.16 -25.27 2.77
N PHE A 9 2.44 -25.33 2.43
CA PHE A 9 2.97 -24.76 1.20
C PHE A 9 2.79 -25.73 0.06
N PHE A 10 2.42 -25.24 -1.14
CA PHE A 10 2.35 -26.04 -2.35
C PHE A 10 2.93 -25.28 -3.54
N GLU A 11 3.38 -26.02 -4.54
CA GLU A 11 3.96 -25.46 -5.76
C GLU A 11 3.00 -25.67 -6.95
N LYS A 12 2.99 -24.69 -7.88
CA LYS A 12 2.33 -24.91 -9.17
C LYS A 12 3.02 -26.04 -9.92
N ARG A 13 2.26 -26.86 -10.62
CA ARG A 13 2.82 -27.87 -11.51
C ARG A 13 3.29 -27.20 -12.82
N LYS A 14 4.25 -27.77 -13.50
CA LYS A 14 4.72 -27.23 -14.80
C LYS A 14 3.58 -27.08 -15.84
N ILE A 15 2.57 -27.93 -15.77
CA ILE A 15 1.39 -27.87 -16.66
C ILE A 15 0.46 -26.70 -16.34
N ASP A 16 0.52 -26.13 -15.15
CA ASP A 16 -0.33 -25.04 -14.71
C ASP A 16 0.17 -23.68 -15.23
N GLU A 17 1.43 -23.59 -15.68
CA GLU A 17 1.98 -22.37 -16.26
C GLU A 17 1.67 -22.29 -17.76
N GLN A 18 1.13 -21.14 -18.18
CA GLN A 18 0.66 -20.91 -19.53
C GLN A 18 1.20 -19.59 -20.08
N LEU A 19 1.34 -19.51 -21.42
CA LEU A 19 1.70 -18.27 -22.12
C LEU A 19 0.44 -17.46 -22.47
N THR A 20 0.55 -16.13 -22.37
CA THR A 20 -0.53 -15.22 -22.75
C THR A 20 -0.54 -15.02 -24.26
N GLU A 21 -1.68 -15.23 -24.91
CA GLU A 21 -1.85 -14.89 -26.32
C GLU A 21 -2.38 -13.46 -26.50
N PRO A 22 -1.89 -12.70 -27.52
CA PRO A 22 -2.38 -11.37 -27.80
C PRO A 22 -3.84 -11.40 -28.24
N GLY A 23 -4.73 -10.74 -27.50
CA GLY A 23 -6.14 -10.60 -27.84
C GLY A 23 -6.56 -9.13 -27.89
N GLY A 24 -7.43 -8.75 -28.82
CA GLY A 24 -7.95 -7.38 -28.90
C GLY A 24 -9.23 -7.28 -29.73
N SER A 25 -10.14 -6.34 -29.35
CA SER A 25 -11.32 -6.01 -30.15
C SER A 25 -10.94 -5.10 -31.33
N LYS A 26 -11.44 -5.39 -32.52
CA LYS A 26 -11.25 -4.57 -33.72
C LYS A 26 -12.30 -3.45 -33.86
N ILE A 27 -13.28 -3.39 -32.95
CA ILE A 27 -14.38 -2.40 -33.03
C ILE A 27 -13.90 -1.10 -32.37
N PRO A 28 -13.97 0.07 -33.06
CA PRO A 28 -13.64 1.35 -32.45
C PRO A 28 -14.55 1.64 -31.25
N PRO A 29 -14.02 2.23 -30.16
CA PRO A 29 -14.81 2.63 -29.01
C PRO A 29 -15.81 3.74 -29.38
N LYS A 30 -16.95 3.80 -28.70
CA LYS A 30 -18.02 4.78 -28.95
C LYS A 30 -17.62 6.23 -28.65
N TRP A 31 -16.59 6.45 -27.80
CA TRP A 31 -16.12 7.78 -27.41
C TRP A 31 -15.21 8.45 -28.45
N VAL A 32 -14.78 7.73 -29.47
CA VAL A 32 -13.95 8.30 -30.55
C VAL A 32 -14.77 9.31 -31.37
N LEU A 33 -14.30 10.56 -31.39
CA LEU A 33 -14.91 11.68 -32.12
C LEU A 33 -14.95 11.40 -33.63
N GLN A 34 -15.95 11.95 -34.29
CA GLN A 34 -16.17 11.77 -35.72
C GLN A 34 -16.64 13.10 -36.41
N GLY A 35 -16.41 13.22 -37.68
CA GLY A 35 -16.88 14.34 -38.50
C GLY A 35 -16.38 15.70 -38.00
N ASP A 36 -17.28 16.68 -37.94
CA ASP A 36 -16.92 18.07 -37.57
C ASP A 36 -16.37 18.20 -36.15
N ALA A 37 -16.85 17.40 -35.18
CA ALA A 37 -16.35 17.40 -33.82
C ALA A 37 -14.88 16.97 -33.75
N LEU A 38 -14.49 15.97 -34.52
CA LEU A 38 -13.11 15.53 -34.65
C LEU A 38 -12.22 16.60 -35.27
N ASN A 39 -12.68 17.23 -36.36
CA ASN A 39 -11.92 18.28 -37.04
C ASN A 39 -11.73 19.52 -36.14
N GLN A 40 -12.78 19.93 -35.43
CA GLN A 40 -12.69 21.04 -34.47
C GLN A 40 -11.71 20.75 -33.35
N HIS A 41 -11.76 19.55 -32.79
CA HIS A 41 -10.85 19.14 -31.71
C HIS A 41 -9.39 19.06 -32.20
N ALA A 42 -9.15 18.53 -33.40
CA ALA A 42 -7.82 18.51 -34.01
C ALA A 42 -7.25 19.92 -34.23
N GLN A 43 -8.11 20.91 -34.61
CA GLN A 43 -7.69 22.32 -34.71
C GLN A 43 -7.33 22.92 -33.36
N GLN A 44 -8.07 22.58 -32.27
CA GLN A 44 -7.74 23.02 -30.92
C GLN A 44 -6.38 22.48 -30.51
N LEU A 45 -6.12 21.17 -30.69
CA LEU A 45 -4.82 20.54 -30.38
C LEU A 45 -3.67 21.14 -31.19
N SER A 46 -3.90 21.47 -32.48
CA SER A 46 -2.91 22.18 -33.30
C SER A 46 -2.60 23.58 -32.75
N GLY A 47 -3.61 24.28 -32.21
CA GLY A 47 -3.43 25.55 -31.50
C GLY A 47 -2.61 25.42 -30.21
N SER A 48 -2.85 24.37 -29.45
CA SER A 48 -2.06 24.04 -28.24
C SER A 48 -0.62 23.73 -28.60
N MET A 49 -0.38 22.95 -29.65
CA MET A 49 0.98 22.64 -30.14
C MET A 49 1.72 23.87 -30.65
N ALA A 50 1.03 24.90 -31.19
CA ALA A 50 1.70 26.16 -31.55
C ALA A 50 2.31 26.86 -30.31
N LYS A 51 1.68 26.80 -29.15
CA LYS A 51 2.24 27.30 -27.89
C LYS A 51 3.46 26.48 -27.44
N VAL A 52 3.39 25.17 -27.53
CA VAL A 52 4.53 24.27 -27.23
C VAL A 52 5.71 24.60 -28.16
N SER A 53 5.46 24.78 -29.46
CA SER A 53 6.49 25.14 -30.44
C SER A 53 7.14 26.50 -30.13
N ALA A 54 6.33 27.51 -29.75
CA ALA A 54 6.86 28.82 -29.38
C ALA A 54 7.75 28.75 -28.11
N SER A 55 7.30 27.98 -27.10
CA SER A 55 8.09 27.77 -25.89
C SER A 55 9.37 27.00 -26.18
N PHE A 56 9.34 26.04 -27.10
CA PHE A 56 10.55 25.29 -27.49
C PHE A 56 11.57 26.18 -28.22
N GLU A 57 11.11 27.10 -29.06
CA GLU A 57 12.00 28.08 -29.68
C GLU A 57 12.64 29.03 -28.65
N ALA A 58 11.86 29.51 -27.67
CA ALA A 58 12.39 30.32 -26.56
C ALA A 58 13.44 29.54 -25.76
N HIS A 59 13.11 28.29 -25.42
CA HIS A 59 14.02 27.39 -24.69
C HIS A 59 15.37 27.20 -25.40
N LYS A 60 15.36 27.04 -26.73
CA LYS A 60 16.60 26.96 -27.53
C LYS A 60 17.40 28.26 -27.49
N GLN A 61 16.74 29.43 -27.51
CA GLN A 61 17.41 30.74 -27.49
C GLN A 61 18.02 31.06 -26.11
N GLU A 62 17.45 30.58 -25.03
CA GLU A 62 17.92 30.76 -23.65
C GLU A 62 19.08 29.83 -23.25
N ASP A 63 19.53 28.97 -24.15
CA ASP A 63 20.66 28.03 -23.95
C ASP A 63 20.48 27.10 -22.73
N HIS A 64 19.24 26.67 -22.48
CA HIS A 64 18.94 25.67 -21.45
C HIS A 64 19.71 24.37 -21.69
N LYS A 65 20.13 23.71 -20.59
CA LYS A 65 20.96 22.50 -20.64
C LYS A 65 20.14 21.21 -20.56
N LEU A 66 18.94 21.30 -20.00
CA LEU A 66 17.99 20.18 -19.93
C LEU A 66 16.98 20.28 -21.06
N PRO A 67 16.39 19.18 -21.53
CA PRO A 67 15.35 19.25 -22.54
C PRO A 67 14.09 19.89 -21.96
N MET A 68 13.39 20.68 -22.78
CA MET A 68 12.08 21.23 -22.43
C MET A 68 11.08 20.08 -22.16
N VAL A 69 10.22 20.27 -21.19
CA VAL A 69 9.14 19.33 -20.86
C VAL A 69 7.81 19.90 -21.31
N MET A 70 6.95 19.06 -21.88
CA MET A 70 5.56 19.37 -22.15
C MET A 70 4.63 18.40 -21.45
N THR A 71 3.40 18.83 -21.18
CA THR A 71 2.34 17.99 -20.64
C THR A 71 1.28 17.70 -21.69
N THR A 72 0.83 16.45 -21.74
CA THR A 72 -0.24 15.96 -22.59
C THR A 72 -1.36 15.42 -21.71
N THR A 73 -2.52 16.09 -21.73
CA THR A 73 -3.69 15.67 -20.96
C THR A 73 -4.45 14.56 -21.72
N ILE A 74 -4.59 13.41 -21.09
CA ILE A 74 -5.31 12.24 -21.60
C ILE A 74 -6.73 12.24 -21.06
N THR A 75 -7.71 12.01 -21.93
CA THR A 75 -9.12 11.89 -21.55
C THR A 75 -9.38 10.64 -20.72
N GLU A 76 -10.41 10.67 -19.85
CA GLU A 76 -10.82 9.54 -19.00
C GLU A 76 -11.02 8.23 -19.80
N ASP A 77 -11.67 8.34 -20.96
CA ASP A 77 -11.98 7.21 -21.83
C ASP A 77 -10.73 6.55 -22.43
N ALA A 78 -9.61 7.29 -22.50
CA ALA A 78 -8.35 6.84 -23.06
C ALA A 78 -7.29 6.40 -22.02
N LEU A 79 -7.62 6.38 -20.74
CA LEU A 79 -6.69 5.97 -19.68
C LEU A 79 -6.29 4.50 -19.76
N ALA A 80 -7.09 3.65 -20.43
CA ALA A 80 -6.74 2.25 -20.62
C ALA A 80 -5.48 2.11 -21.51
N LYS A 81 -4.57 1.21 -21.09
CA LYS A 81 -3.28 0.95 -21.75
C LYS A 81 -3.35 0.92 -23.29
N THR A 82 -4.34 0.22 -23.87
CA THR A 82 -4.46 0.04 -25.32
C THR A 82 -4.73 1.35 -26.08
N TYR A 83 -5.34 2.34 -25.41
CA TYR A 83 -5.65 3.64 -26.01
C TYR A 83 -4.52 4.64 -25.77
N ARG A 84 -3.99 4.67 -24.56
CA ARG A 84 -2.85 5.50 -24.19
C ARG A 84 -1.59 5.18 -25.00
N LYS A 85 -1.41 3.90 -25.38
CA LYS A 85 -0.25 3.46 -26.17
C LYS A 85 -0.06 4.30 -27.46
N ALA A 86 -1.11 4.61 -28.19
CA ALA A 86 -1.00 5.41 -29.43
C ALA A 86 -0.47 6.83 -29.14
N VAL A 87 -0.88 7.43 -28.02
CA VAL A 87 -0.38 8.74 -27.59
C VAL A 87 1.10 8.66 -27.20
N VAL A 88 1.46 7.65 -26.40
CA VAL A 88 2.85 7.43 -25.99
C VAL A 88 3.75 7.15 -27.19
N ASP A 89 3.31 6.32 -28.14
CA ASP A 89 4.07 6.04 -29.35
C ASP A 89 4.29 7.32 -30.20
N LEU A 90 3.32 8.25 -30.23
CA LEU A 90 3.47 9.55 -30.88
C LEU A 90 4.48 10.45 -30.15
N LEU A 91 4.38 10.55 -28.82
CA LEU A 91 5.29 11.36 -27.99
C LEU A 91 6.75 10.83 -28.02
N ASN A 92 6.92 9.55 -28.30
CA ASN A 92 8.22 8.89 -28.48
C ASN A 92 8.61 8.72 -29.96
N SER A 93 7.99 9.45 -30.87
CA SER A 93 8.23 9.30 -32.33
C SER A 93 9.57 9.86 -32.84
N ASP A 94 10.34 10.52 -31.97
CA ASP A 94 11.73 10.88 -32.19
C ASP A 94 12.63 10.05 -31.29
N ASN A 95 13.78 9.58 -31.77
CA ASN A 95 14.67 8.66 -31.08
C ASN A 95 15.19 9.15 -29.70
N ASN A 96 15.19 10.46 -29.48
CA ASN A 96 15.61 11.06 -28.22
C ASN A 96 14.43 11.62 -27.38
N ALA A 97 13.21 11.57 -27.90
CA ALA A 97 12.00 11.97 -27.20
C ALA A 97 11.50 10.82 -26.32
N ASN A 98 11.04 11.13 -25.12
CA ASN A 98 10.54 10.13 -24.20
C ASN A 98 9.43 10.70 -23.30
N VAL A 99 8.43 9.88 -23.02
CA VAL A 99 7.51 10.12 -21.90
C VAL A 99 8.25 9.79 -20.60
N ILE A 100 8.35 10.76 -19.71
CA ILE A 100 9.16 10.68 -18.49
C ILE A 100 8.32 10.44 -17.22
N GLY A 101 7.00 10.54 -17.30
CA GLY A 101 6.14 10.26 -16.16
C GLY A 101 4.77 10.90 -16.27
N ILE A 102 4.07 10.93 -15.13
CA ILE A 102 2.77 11.58 -14.96
C ILE A 102 2.97 12.79 -14.04
N GLU A 103 2.46 13.95 -14.46
CA GLU A 103 2.49 15.16 -13.62
C GLU A 103 1.70 14.87 -12.32
N PRO A 104 2.28 15.14 -11.13
CA PRO A 104 1.58 15.00 -9.86
C PRO A 104 0.32 15.86 -9.83
N ASP A 105 -0.73 15.40 -9.14
CA ASP A 105 -1.90 16.23 -8.94
C ASP A 105 -1.53 17.49 -8.15
N ARG A 106 -2.02 18.62 -8.62
CA ARG A 106 -1.88 19.88 -7.87
C ARG A 106 -2.57 19.74 -6.53
N PRO A 107 -2.00 20.23 -5.42
CA PRO A 107 -2.76 20.38 -4.20
C PRO A 107 -3.97 21.27 -4.51
N GLU A 108 -5.16 20.66 -4.57
CA GLU A 108 -6.38 21.45 -4.71
C GLU A 108 -6.41 22.41 -3.53
N LYS A 109 -6.52 23.71 -3.78
CA LYS A 109 -6.94 24.65 -2.76
C LYS A 109 -8.13 24.02 -2.07
N ALA A 110 -8.08 23.86 -0.75
CA ALA A 110 -9.22 23.44 0.02
C ALA A 110 -10.37 24.38 -0.35
N VAL A 111 -11.18 23.96 -1.31
CA VAL A 111 -12.39 24.68 -1.66
C VAL A 111 -13.23 24.56 -0.42
N SER A 112 -13.31 25.66 0.32
CA SER A 112 -14.27 25.84 1.39
C SER A 112 -15.60 25.36 0.83
N SER A 113 -16.11 24.23 1.34
CA SER A 113 -17.38 23.64 0.91
C SER A 113 -18.41 24.76 0.81
N PRO A 114 -19.03 24.99 -0.36
CA PRO A 114 -20.12 25.95 -0.42
C PRO A 114 -21.19 25.46 0.54
N LYS A 115 -21.61 26.33 1.48
CA LYS A 115 -22.76 26.09 2.35
C LYS A 115 -23.89 25.63 1.42
N VAL A 116 -24.42 24.44 1.69
CA VAL A 116 -25.61 23.93 1.03
C VAL A 116 -26.76 24.87 1.37
N GLU A 117 -27.03 25.84 0.52
CA GLU A 117 -28.32 26.48 0.46
C GLU A 117 -29.28 25.50 -0.22
N SER A 118 -30.28 25.11 0.54
CA SER A 118 -31.39 24.31 0.08
C SER A 118 -32.09 25.02 -1.09
N ALA A 119 -31.83 24.57 -2.32
CA ALA A 119 -32.59 25.01 -3.51
C ALA A 119 -33.35 23.81 -4.09
N THR A 120 -34.64 23.95 -4.06
CA THR A 120 -35.65 23.12 -4.68
C THR A 120 -35.52 23.07 -6.19
N ASN A 121 -35.66 21.87 -6.73
CA ASN A 121 -36.14 21.49 -8.06
C ASN A 121 -35.49 22.17 -9.31
N GLY A 122 -34.74 21.40 -10.05
CA GLY A 122 -34.36 21.66 -11.43
C GLY A 122 -33.42 20.57 -11.96
N ASP A 123 -33.88 19.85 -12.98
CA ASP A 123 -33.14 18.82 -13.72
C ASP A 123 -31.91 19.41 -14.48
N ASP A 124 -30.90 19.82 -13.78
CA ASP A 124 -29.57 20.02 -14.37
C ASP A 124 -28.66 18.90 -13.90
N LYS A 125 -28.44 17.91 -14.76
CA LYS A 125 -27.35 16.93 -14.61
C LYS A 125 -26.04 17.73 -14.58
N LYS A 126 -25.52 18.01 -13.38
CA LYS A 126 -24.12 18.46 -13.22
C LYS A 126 -23.24 17.37 -13.83
N GLU A 127 -22.52 17.69 -14.89
CA GLU A 127 -21.49 16.81 -15.43
C GLU A 127 -20.48 16.52 -14.30
N GLU A 128 -20.32 15.26 -13.98
CA GLU A 128 -19.30 14.81 -13.01
C GLU A 128 -17.91 15.22 -13.57
N PRO A 129 -16.99 15.73 -12.74
CA PRO A 129 -15.64 16.04 -13.19
C PRO A 129 -14.96 14.79 -13.73
N LYS A 130 -14.50 14.86 -14.98
CA LYS A 130 -13.83 13.73 -15.65
C LYS A 130 -12.42 13.58 -15.13
N GLU A 131 -11.99 12.35 -14.85
CA GLU A 131 -10.61 12.06 -14.51
C GLU A 131 -9.73 12.21 -15.75
N THR A 132 -8.67 12.99 -15.64
CA THR A 132 -7.66 13.16 -16.67
C THR A 132 -6.29 12.80 -16.12
N ARG A 133 -5.37 12.42 -17.01
CA ARG A 133 -3.95 12.21 -16.68
C ARG A 133 -3.10 13.11 -17.55
N ARG A 134 -2.14 13.79 -16.95
CA ARG A 134 -1.18 14.63 -17.65
C ARG A 134 0.15 13.92 -17.77
N LEU A 135 0.42 13.38 -18.97
CA LEU A 135 1.71 12.77 -19.27
C LEU A 135 2.76 13.87 -19.46
N MET A 136 3.88 13.73 -18.78
CA MET A 136 5.08 14.54 -18.99
C MET A 136 5.95 13.91 -20.06
N SER A 137 6.35 14.68 -21.05
CA SER A 137 7.27 14.21 -22.11
C SER A 137 8.30 15.29 -22.46
N ILE A 138 9.49 14.85 -22.86
CA ILE A 138 10.56 15.75 -23.28
C ILE A 138 10.39 16.15 -24.74
N VAL A 139 10.61 17.43 -25.03
CA VAL A 139 10.65 17.99 -26.38
C VAL A 139 12.10 18.18 -26.78
N VAL A 140 12.57 17.37 -27.73
CA VAL A 140 13.99 17.31 -28.12
C VAL A 140 14.30 17.88 -29.48
N SER A 141 13.29 18.04 -30.35
CA SER A 141 13.50 18.48 -31.74
C SER A 141 12.26 19.05 -32.41
N ASP A 142 12.48 19.84 -33.45
CA ASP A 142 11.41 20.30 -34.36
C ASP A 142 10.76 19.12 -35.11
N GLN A 143 11.48 18.01 -35.28
CA GLN A 143 10.93 16.80 -35.90
C GLN A 143 9.82 16.18 -35.08
N LEU A 144 9.97 16.12 -33.74
CA LEU A 144 8.92 15.64 -32.84
C LEU A 144 7.68 16.53 -32.98
N ILE A 145 7.83 17.86 -32.91
CA ILE A 145 6.73 18.81 -33.07
C ILE A 145 6.04 18.62 -34.42
N SER A 146 6.81 18.43 -35.50
CA SER A 146 6.31 18.16 -36.84
C SER A 146 5.52 16.85 -36.92
N ASN A 147 5.99 15.79 -36.27
CA ASN A 147 5.32 14.50 -36.23
C ASN A 147 3.95 14.61 -35.52
N ILE A 148 3.90 15.32 -34.39
CA ILE A 148 2.66 15.54 -33.64
C ILE A 148 1.68 16.34 -34.46
N ASN A 149 2.10 17.46 -35.12
CA ASN A 149 1.24 18.28 -35.95
C ASN A 149 0.71 17.50 -37.16
N ARG A 150 1.53 16.63 -37.78
CA ARG A 150 1.11 15.78 -38.88
C ARG A 150 0.00 14.81 -38.46
N ALA A 151 0.14 14.21 -37.25
CA ALA A 151 -0.88 13.33 -36.70
C ALA A 151 -2.24 14.06 -36.50
N PHE A 152 -2.24 15.34 -36.11
CA PHE A 152 -3.46 16.15 -35.95
C PHE A 152 -4.04 16.59 -37.27
N GLN A 153 -3.25 16.69 -38.33
CA GLN A 153 -3.75 17.00 -39.70
C GLN A 153 -4.38 15.75 -40.36
N ASP A 154 -3.93 14.55 -40.01
CA ASP A 154 -4.50 13.31 -40.51
C ASP A 154 -5.66 12.83 -39.62
N THR A 155 -6.79 13.56 -39.67
CA THR A 155 -7.97 13.25 -38.84
C THR A 155 -8.56 11.87 -39.15
N ALA A 156 -8.46 11.38 -40.39
CA ALA A 156 -8.97 10.08 -40.80
C ALA A 156 -8.15 8.92 -40.22
N GLY A 157 -6.82 8.99 -40.26
CA GLY A 157 -5.92 7.96 -39.77
C GLY A 157 -5.72 8.03 -38.24
N SER A 158 -5.85 9.21 -37.66
CA SER A 158 -5.55 9.52 -36.26
C SER A 158 -6.76 9.78 -35.37
N ALA A 159 -8.00 9.48 -35.82
CA ALA A 159 -9.22 9.81 -35.09
C ALA A 159 -9.21 9.34 -33.61
N LYS A 160 -8.78 8.12 -33.36
CA LYS A 160 -8.66 7.55 -32.01
C LYS A 160 -7.60 8.27 -31.17
N LEU A 161 -6.45 8.57 -31.76
CA LEU A 161 -5.35 9.29 -31.13
C LEU A 161 -5.79 10.71 -30.72
N ILE A 162 -6.36 11.46 -31.68
CA ILE A 162 -6.87 12.82 -31.47
C ILE A 162 -7.90 12.83 -30.36
N SER A 163 -8.87 11.88 -30.38
CA SER A 163 -9.90 11.77 -29.33
C SER A 163 -9.36 11.34 -27.97
N SER A 164 -8.17 10.80 -27.89
CA SER A 164 -7.52 10.38 -26.64
C SER A 164 -6.83 11.53 -25.91
N ILE A 165 -6.54 12.64 -26.60
CA ILE A 165 -5.82 13.79 -26.06
C ILE A 165 -6.83 14.92 -25.84
N GLU A 166 -6.85 15.48 -24.63
CA GLU A 166 -7.68 16.64 -24.29
C GLU A 166 -6.96 17.96 -24.60
N ASP A 167 -5.69 18.06 -24.19
CA ASP A 167 -4.85 19.25 -24.38
C ASP A 167 -3.37 18.92 -24.36
N MET A 168 -2.54 19.84 -24.86
CA MET A 168 -1.08 19.81 -24.80
C MET A 168 -0.54 21.20 -24.47
N GLN A 169 0.39 21.30 -23.53
CA GLN A 169 0.96 22.58 -23.11
C GLN A 169 2.42 22.45 -22.65
N PRO A 170 3.23 23.51 -22.66
CA PRO A 170 4.52 23.52 -21.99
C PRO A 170 4.31 23.20 -20.50
N PHE A 171 5.24 22.42 -19.93
CA PHE A 171 5.23 22.17 -18.50
C PHE A 171 5.64 23.43 -17.73
N GLU A 172 4.94 23.73 -16.66
CA GLU A 172 5.28 24.74 -15.69
C GLU A 172 5.42 24.11 -14.29
N ALA A 173 6.55 24.37 -13.64
CA ALA A 173 6.78 23.88 -12.27
C ALA A 173 5.69 24.38 -11.32
N MET A 174 5.27 23.52 -10.41
CA MET A 174 4.20 23.80 -9.45
C MET A 174 4.78 24.44 -8.19
N ARG A 175 3.93 25.16 -7.43
CA ARG A 175 4.26 25.61 -6.08
C ARG A 175 3.07 25.46 -5.13
N GLY A 176 3.38 25.26 -3.85
CA GLY A 176 2.42 25.42 -2.74
C GLY A 176 2.18 26.88 -2.38
N ASP A 177 1.45 27.09 -1.29
CA ASP A 177 1.28 28.43 -0.70
C ASP A 177 2.56 28.86 0.01
N TYR A 178 2.86 30.16 -0.04
CA TYR A 178 3.98 30.73 0.68
C TYR A 178 3.56 31.06 2.12
N ASN A 179 4.34 30.56 3.10
CA ASN A 179 4.15 30.86 4.51
C ASN A 179 5.30 31.75 5.04
N PRO A 180 5.05 33.03 5.37
CA PRO A 180 6.11 33.95 5.82
C PRO A 180 6.70 33.58 7.20
N GLU A 181 6.02 32.73 7.97
CA GLU A 181 6.49 32.27 9.28
C GLU A 181 7.44 31.06 9.19
N ASN A 182 7.49 30.42 8.04
CA ASN A 182 8.36 29.27 7.78
C ASN A 182 9.34 29.59 6.66
N LYS A 183 10.63 29.32 6.90
CA LYS A 183 11.69 29.52 5.90
C LYS A 183 12.06 28.23 5.18
N ALA A 184 11.69 27.07 5.71
CA ALA A 184 12.05 25.78 5.16
C ALA A 184 11.06 25.35 4.06
N TYR A 185 11.57 25.14 2.86
CA TYR A 185 10.80 24.68 1.71
C TYR A 185 11.43 23.45 1.11
N ARG A 186 10.63 22.51 0.66
CA ARG A 186 11.09 21.35 -0.09
C ARG A 186 10.94 21.58 -1.58
N VAL A 187 11.94 21.13 -2.33
CA VAL A 187 12.01 21.19 -3.79
C VAL A 187 12.22 19.80 -4.33
N VAL A 188 11.39 19.40 -5.29
CA VAL A 188 11.53 18.15 -6.04
C VAL A 188 11.87 18.48 -7.48
N LEU A 189 12.81 17.74 -8.05
CA LEU A 189 13.24 17.90 -9.44
C LEU A 189 12.50 16.92 -10.35
N ILE A 190 12.41 17.26 -11.63
CA ILE A 190 11.86 16.38 -12.67
C ILE A 190 12.77 15.15 -12.80
N ASP A 191 12.16 13.97 -12.76
CA ASP A 191 12.83 12.73 -13.12
C ASP A 191 12.75 12.55 -14.64
N TYR A 192 13.86 12.74 -15.32
CA TYR A 192 13.97 12.62 -16.78
C TYR A 192 14.05 11.17 -17.26
N GLN A 193 13.96 10.19 -16.36
CA GLN A 193 14.14 8.76 -16.68
C GLN A 193 15.48 8.47 -17.39
N ASP A 194 16.48 9.27 -17.08
CA ASP A 194 17.83 9.20 -17.62
C ASP A 194 18.82 9.66 -16.55
N GLN A 195 19.70 8.76 -16.13
CA GLN A 195 20.65 9.02 -15.03
C GLN A 195 21.53 10.25 -15.28
N HIS A 196 22.01 10.45 -16.50
CA HIS A 196 22.87 11.58 -16.83
C HIS A 196 22.09 12.91 -16.75
N ARG A 197 20.86 12.95 -17.27
CA ARG A 197 19.99 14.14 -17.20
C ARG A 197 19.58 14.43 -15.75
N ASN A 198 19.29 13.42 -14.96
CA ASN A 198 18.97 13.57 -13.53
C ASN A 198 20.16 14.12 -12.73
N GLN A 199 21.37 13.64 -12.99
CA GLN A 199 22.60 14.19 -12.40
C GLN A 199 22.86 15.63 -12.84
N LEU A 200 22.63 15.94 -14.13
CA LEU A 200 22.77 17.30 -14.66
C LEU A 200 21.73 18.24 -14.02
N ALA A 201 20.47 17.83 -13.88
CA ALA A 201 19.41 18.61 -13.23
C ALA A 201 19.80 18.95 -11.77
N GLN A 202 20.30 17.97 -11.02
CA GLN A 202 20.77 18.19 -9.65
C GLN A 202 21.97 19.14 -9.58
N ALA A 203 22.90 19.04 -10.51
CA ALA A 203 24.07 19.93 -10.57
C ALA A 203 23.65 21.37 -10.92
N LEU A 204 22.76 21.54 -11.91
CA LEU A 204 22.23 22.84 -12.32
C LEU A 204 21.45 23.48 -11.18
N PHE A 205 20.57 22.74 -10.52
CA PHE A 205 19.81 23.22 -9.37
C PHE A 205 20.73 23.76 -8.26
N LYS A 206 21.76 22.99 -7.87
CA LYS A 206 22.74 23.43 -6.87
C LYS A 206 23.46 24.70 -7.29
N ASN A 207 23.89 24.78 -8.55
CA ASN A 207 24.58 25.96 -9.08
C ASN A 207 23.66 27.20 -9.13
N GLN A 208 22.40 27.03 -9.52
CA GLN A 208 21.41 28.11 -9.54
C GLN A 208 21.10 28.61 -8.13
N CYS A 209 20.92 27.72 -7.15
CA CYS A 209 20.78 28.10 -5.75
C CYS A 209 22.00 28.89 -5.27
N GLN A 210 23.21 28.39 -5.49
CA GLN A 210 24.43 29.06 -5.08
C GLN A 210 24.60 30.45 -5.73
N SER A 211 24.31 30.58 -7.03
CA SER A 211 24.41 31.82 -7.78
C SER A 211 23.41 32.89 -7.33
N ASN A 212 22.27 32.48 -6.78
CA ASN A 212 21.21 33.37 -6.34
C ASN A 212 21.16 33.52 -4.80
N GLY A 213 22.14 32.96 -4.07
CA GLY A 213 22.20 33.05 -2.61
C GLY A 213 21.18 32.20 -1.86
N ILE A 214 20.51 31.26 -2.53
CA ILE A 214 19.57 30.33 -1.91
C ILE A 214 20.36 29.22 -1.18
N VAL A 215 20.08 29.04 0.10
CA VAL A 215 20.73 28.05 0.94
C VAL A 215 20.04 26.69 0.77
N ILE A 216 20.79 25.70 0.32
CA ILE A 216 20.35 24.30 0.36
C ILE A 216 20.75 23.74 1.73
N GLU A 217 19.76 23.44 2.57
CA GLU A 217 19.96 22.89 3.91
C GLU A 217 20.25 21.39 3.84
N LYS A 218 19.53 20.67 2.99
CA LYS A 218 19.63 19.21 2.89
C LYS A 218 19.23 18.69 1.50
N GLY A 219 19.72 17.49 1.14
CA GLY A 219 19.32 16.76 -0.06
C GLY A 219 19.18 15.29 0.25
N THR A 220 17.93 14.80 0.38
CA THR A 220 17.59 13.43 0.81
C THR A 220 17.15 12.57 -0.38
N ARG A 221 17.69 11.36 -0.46
CA ARG A 221 17.36 10.40 -1.52
C ARG A 221 15.98 9.76 -1.27
N TYR A 222 15.13 9.75 -2.28
CA TYR A 222 13.81 9.08 -2.21
C TYR A 222 13.59 8.01 -3.28
N SER A 223 14.47 7.94 -4.28
CA SER A 223 14.56 6.82 -5.22
C SER A 223 16.02 6.62 -5.63
N SER A 224 16.31 5.64 -6.50
CA SER A 224 17.69 5.31 -6.91
C SER A 224 18.48 6.53 -7.38
N ASP A 225 17.88 7.39 -8.21
CA ASP A 225 18.56 8.50 -8.88
C ASP A 225 18.07 9.88 -8.43
N MET A 226 16.98 9.95 -7.63
CA MET A 226 16.32 11.20 -7.33
C MET A 226 16.49 11.62 -5.87
N ARG A 227 16.61 12.94 -5.68
CA ARG A 227 16.68 13.60 -4.36
C ARG A 227 15.62 14.69 -4.26
N LEU A 228 15.02 14.81 -3.08
CA LEU A 228 14.34 16.02 -2.67
C LEU A 228 15.34 16.95 -1.98
N TYR A 229 15.13 18.26 -2.09
CA TYR A 229 15.99 19.25 -1.45
C TYR A 229 15.17 20.08 -0.47
N ARG A 230 15.72 20.32 0.71
CA ARG A 230 15.24 21.34 1.63
C ARG A 230 16.07 22.59 1.45
N VAL A 231 15.39 23.72 1.18
CA VAL A 231 16.01 25.03 0.95
C VAL A 231 15.43 26.06 1.92
N SER A 232 16.22 27.06 2.26
CA SER A 232 15.75 28.21 3.03
C SER A 232 15.33 29.34 2.10
N LEU A 233 14.09 29.83 2.20
CA LEU A 233 13.53 30.91 1.40
C LEU A 233 12.99 32.01 2.33
N ASP A 234 13.37 33.25 2.07
CA ASP A 234 13.00 34.41 2.87
C ASP A 234 11.82 35.23 2.29
N SER A 235 11.41 34.92 1.05
CA SER A 235 10.32 35.65 0.36
C SER A 235 9.59 34.80 -0.67
N LEU A 236 8.39 35.27 -1.04
CA LEU A 236 7.64 34.70 -2.17
C LEU A 236 8.42 34.85 -3.49
N ASP A 237 9.17 35.95 -3.65
CA ASP A 237 9.98 36.20 -4.85
C ASP A 237 11.09 35.16 -4.99
N GLU A 238 11.72 34.75 -3.90
CA GLU A 238 12.68 33.65 -3.90
C GLU A 238 12.03 32.30 -4.21
N MET A 239 10.82 32.06 -3.70
CA MET A 239 10.07 30.85 -4.03
C MET A 239 9.71 30.79 -5.51
N GLU A 240 9.27 31.89 -6.10
CA GLU A 240 9.01 31.99 -7.55
C GLU A 240 10.29 31.86 -8.38
N MET A 241 11.41 32.41 -7.89
CA MET A 241 12.71 32.24 -8.52
C MET A 241 13.13 30.77 -8.54
N VAL A 242 13.05 30.05 -7.39
CA VAL A 242 13.38 28.62 -7.28
C VAL A 242 12.44 27.77 -8.16
N ARG A 243 11.15 28.10 -8.21
CA ARG A 243 10.18 27.48 -9.14
C ARG A 243 10.61 27.62 -10.60
N GLY A 244 11.21 28.73 -10.97
CA GLY A 244 11.71 29.01 -12.32
C GLY A 244 13.04 28.33 -12.63
N PHE A 245 13.70 27.65 -11.70
CA PHE A 245 14.97 26.99 -11.97
C PHE A 245 14.77 25.79 -12.91
N GLU A 246 15.75 25.59 -13.78
CA GLU A 246 15.74 24.52 -14.77
C GLU A 246 15.65 23.14 -14.11
N GLY A 247 14.68 22.36 -14.47
CA GLY A 247 14.49 21.00 -13.95
C GLY A 247 13.69 20.89 -12.63
N VAL A 248 13.15 21.98 -12.11
CA VAL A 248 12.28 21.95 -10.93
C VAL A 248 10.89 21.41 -11.30
N LEU A 249 10.39 20.47 -10.52
CA LEU A 249 9.04 19.90 -10.64
C LEU A 249 8.05 20.69 -9.78
N PHE A 250 8.34 20.83 -8.48
CA PHE A 250 7.56 21.65 -7.57
C PHE A 250 8.36 22.18 -6.37
N VAL A 251 7.80 23.23 -5.73
CA VAL A 251 8.30 23.83 -4.49
C VAL A 251 7.13 23.96 -3.51
N GLU A 252 7.27 23.45 -2.29
CA GLU A 252 6.25 23.60 -1.24
C GLU A 252 6.89 23.73 0.15
N GLU A 253 6.09 24.15 1.15
CA GLU A 253 6.52 24.29 2.54
C GLU A 253 6.99 22.93 3.11
N ALA A 254 8.11 22.93 3.84
CA ALA A 254 8.57 21.78 4.63
C ALA A 254 8.01 21.92 6.06
N ILE A 255 7.16 20.97 6.48
CA ILE A 255 6.52 21.00 7.80
C ILE A 255 7.29 20.11 8.77
N PRO A 256 7.75 20.64 9.92
CA PRO A 256 8.49 19.86 10.90
C PRO A 256 7.61 18.86 11.64
N ILE A 257 8.21 17.76 12.06
CA ILE A 257 7.58 16.75 12.93
C ILE A 257 7.48 17.31 14.35
N ARG A 258 6.35 17.05 15.01
CA ARG A 258 6.13 17.38 16.43
C ARG A 258 5.61 16.14 17.15
N ALA A 259 6.21 15.80 18.29
CA ALA A 259 5.72 14.75 19.16
C ALA A 259 4.58 15.27 20.04
N SER A 260 3.57 14.43 20.30
CA SER A 260 2.51 14.71 21.28
C SER A 260 2.36 13.49 22.19
N LEU A 261 2.53 13.65 23.49
CA LEU A 261 2.39 12.60 24.49
C LEU A 261 1.82 13.13 25.79
N ASP A 262 0.81 12.41 26.30
CA ASP A 262 0.37 12.53 27.69
C ASP A 262 0.52 11.17 28.37
N ILE A 263 1.13 11.12 29.53
CA ILE A 263 1.41 9.91 30.32
C ILE A 263 0.53 9.94 31.57
N LEU A 264 -0.12 8.82 31.91
CA LEU A 264 -0.85 8.61 33.15
C LEU A 264 -0.10 7.56 33.97
N GLU A 265 0.23 7.86 35.23
CA GLU A 265 0.93 6.96 36.15
C GLU A 265 -0.01 6.50 37.26
N ASP A 266 -0.04 5.21 37.57
CA ASP A 266 -0.30 4.51 38.86
C ASP A 266 -0.90 3.10 38.66
N MET A 267 -0.10 2.03 38.72
CA MET A 267 -0.61 0.64 38.74
C MET A 267 0.46 -0.38 39.20
N VAL A 268 0.03 -1.64 39.44
CA VAL A 268 0.90 -2.76 39.86
C VAL A 268 1.75 -3.22 38.67
N VAL A 269 3.07 -3.33 38.91
CA VAL A 269 4.07 -3.65 37.88
C VAL A 269 4.17 -5.16 37.67
N PRO A 270 4.31 -5.69 36.42
CA PRO A 270 4.52 -7.10 36.12
C PRO A 270 5.89 -7.57 36.63
N ALA A 271 6.09 -8.89 36.69
CA ALA A 271 7.40 -9.45 36.98
C ALA A 271 8.40 -9.10 35.87
N VAL A 272 9.65 -8.83 36.27
CA VAL A 272 10.75 -8.61 35.30
C VAL A 272 11.07 -9.92 34.61
N LYS A 273 11.07 -9.93 33.27
CA LYS A 273 11.54 -11.04 32.42
C LYS A 273 13.00 -10.79 32.03
N VAL A 274 13.73 -11.87 31.86
CA VAL A 274 15.11 -11.84 31.36
C VAL A 274 15.31 -12.97 30.34
N PRO A 275 16.11 -12.76 29.29
CA PRO A 275 16.41 -13.82 28.33
C PRO A 275 17.06 -15.04 29.03
N GLU A 276 16.69 -16.23 28.61
CA GLU A 276 17.32 -17.47 29.07
C GLU A 276 18.67 -17.69 28.37
N ASP A 277 19.67 -18.10 29.10
CA ASP A 277 21.01 -18.37 28.58
C ASP A 277 20.97 -19.40 27.44
N GLY A 278 21.47 -19.04 26.27
CA GLY A 278 21.57 -19.93 25.11
C GLY A 278 20.27 -20.09 24.30
N LYS A 279 19.19 -19.45 24.71
CA LYS A 279 17.94 -19.38 23.91
C LYS A 279 17.98 -18.26 22.90
N GLU A 280 17.55 -18.52 21.65
CA GLU A 280 17.35 -17.52 20.62
C GLU A 280 15.96 -16.92 20.76
N TYR A 281 15.85 -15.65 20.40
CA TYR A 281 14.59 -14.89 20.43
C TYR A 281 14.35 -14.17 19.10
N PRO A 282 13.08 -13.84 18.76
CA PRO A 282 12.79 -12.90 17.67
C PRO A 282 13.54 -11.58 17.89
N VAL A 283 13.91 -10.90 16.81
CA VAL A 283 14.62 -9.61 16.86
C VAL A 283 13.80 -8.53 16.15
N VAL A 284 13.70 -7.34 16.76
CA VAL A 284 13.05 -6.15 16.19
C VAL A 284 13.96 -4.94 16.29
N GLY A 285 14.16 -4.23 15.18
CA GLY A 285 14.74 -2.91 15.20
C GLY A 285 13.68 -1.86 15.60
N VAL A 286 13.99 -1.02 16.57
CA VAL A 286 13.09 0.00 17.13
C VAL A 286 13.54 1.37 16.63
N LEU A 287 12.85 1.89 15.59
CA LEU A 287 13.07 3.20 15.00
C LEU A 287 12.23 4.25 15.74
N ASP A 288 12.78 4.84 16.81
CA ASP A 288 12.04 5.76 17.69
C ASP A 288 12.97 6.81 18.33
N SER A 289 12.56 7.42 19.43
CA SER A 289 13.33 8.41 20.21
C SER A 289 14.39 7.80 21.16
N GLY A 290 14.54 6.49 21.14
CA GLY A 290 15.46 5.73 22.00
C GLY A 290 14.77 5.00 23.16
N ILE A 291 15.51 4.10 23.82
CA ILE A 291 15.02 3.22 24.88
C ILE A 291 15.85 3.47 26.15
N GLU A 292 15.18 3.81 27.24
CA GLU A 292 15.87 4.01 28.53
C GLU A 292 16.24 2.68 29.16
N LYS A 293 17.45 2.60 29.68
CA LYS A 293 18.00 1.41 30.34
C LYS A 293 17.43 1.26 31.75
N ASN A 294 16.30 0.60 31.90
CA ASN A 294 15.70 0.22 33.16
C ASN A 294 15.70 -1.31 33.36
N SER A 295 15.25 -1.80 34.52
CA SER A 295 15.28 -3.22 34.87
C SER A 295 14.43 -4.11 33.96
N TYR A 296 13.40 -3.57 33.30
CA TYR A 296 12.49 -4.29 32.42
C TYR A 296 13.02 -4.41 30.98
N LEU A 297 13.58 -3.33 30.45
CA LEU A 297 13.95 -3.23 29.06
C LEU A 297 15.41 -3.60 28.78
N SER A 298 16.32 -3.25 29.73
CA SER A 298 17.76 -3.50 29.54
C SER A 298 18.12 -4.95 29.21
N PRO A 299 17.48 -5.99 29.81
CA PRO A 299 17.82 -7.38 29.47
C PRO A 299 17.52 -7.76 28.01
N TRP A 300 16.61 -7.04 27.34
CA TRP A 300 16.13 -7.33 26.00
C TRP A 300 16.75 -6.45 24.92
N LEU A 301 17.68 -5.55 25.29
CA LEU A 301 18.40 -4.73 24.33
C LEU A 301 19.62 -5.47 23.79
N LEU A 302 19.81 -5.39 22.47
CA LEU A 302 21.07 -5.81 21.85
C LEU A 302 22.23 -4.93 22.37
N PRO A 303 23.47 -5.43 22.34
CA PRO A 303 24.65 -4.64 22.76
C PRO A 303 24.88 -3.40 21.89
N GLU A 304 24.56 -3.50 20.61
CA GLU A 304 24.66 -2.45 19.61
C GLU A 304 23.46 -1.50 19.71
N SER A 305 23.68 -0.24 19.40
CA SER A 305 22.63 0.78 19.26
C SER A 305 23.04 1.83 18.23
N GLU A 306 22.07 2.47 17.59
CA GLU A 306 22.28 3.59 16.69
C GLU A 306 21.75 4.88 17.31
N GLU A 307 22.62 5.87 17.46
CA GLU A 307 22.26 7.17 18.04
C GLU A 307 22.65 8.30 17.06
N TYR A 308 21.65 8.96 16.44
CA TYR A 308 21.87 10.06 15.50
C TYR A 308 21.81 11.44 16.15
N TYR A 309 21.44 11.51 17.43
CA TYR A 309 21.34 12.73 18.20
C TYR A 309 22.15 12.66 19.49
N GLU A 310 22.77 13.78 19.88
CA GLU A 310 23.47 13.89 21.14
C GLU A 310 22.55 13.59 22.33
N LYS A 311 23.06 12.99 23.38
CA LYS A 311 22.27 12.59 24.58
C LYS A 311 21.45 13.73 25.20
N GLY A 312 21.94 14.96 25.11
CA GLY A 312 21.21 16.15 25.58
C GLY A 312 19.97 16.53 24.75
N LEU A 313 19.89 16.01 23.52
CA LEU A 313 18.77 16.23 22.60
C LEU A 313 17.83 15.01 22.52
N GLN A 314 18.06 13.95 23.27
CA GLN A 314 17.20 12.76 23.29
C GLN A 314 16.10 12.90 24.35
N ASP A 315 14.91 12.36 24.04
CA ASP A 315 13.83 12.07 25.00
C ASP A 315 13.36 10.63 24.79
N LYS A 316 13.91 9.71 25.56
CA LYS A 316 13.68 8.27 25.43
C LYS A 316 12.32 7.81 26.00
N SER A 317 11.45 8.72 26.41
CA SER A 317 10.15 8.38 27.03
C SER A 317 9.26 7.59 26.08
N HIS A 318 9.09 8.07 24.83
CA HIS A 318 8.21 7.44 23.85
C HIS A 318 8.75 6.07 23.38
N GLY A 319 9.99 5.99 22.96
CA GLY A 319 10.59 4.72 22.52
C GLY A 319 10.66 3.66 23.61
N SER A 320 10.83 4.07 24.89
CA SER A 320 10.76 3.14 26.03
C SER A 320 9.38 2.51 26.18
N MET A 321 8.30 3.29 26.03
CA MET A 321 6.95 2.77 26.08
C MET A 321 6.64 1.87 24.86
N VAL A 322 7.09 2.24 23.66
CA VAL A 322 7.01 1.39 22.44
C VAL A 322 7.72 0.06 22.65
N ALA A 323 8.96 0.09 23.19
CA ALA A 323 9.73 -1.10 23.53
C ALA A 323 9.03 -1.98 24.58
N SER A 324 8.37 -1.36 25.56
CA SER A 324 7.62 -2.10 26.58
C SER A 324 6.40 -2.81 26.01
N VAL A 325 5.74 -2.27 25.01
CA VAL A 325 4.66 -2.95 24.30
C VAL A 325 5.20 -4.13 23.50
N LEU A 326 6.35 -3.99 22.84
CA LEU A 326 7.00 -5.12 22.17
C LEU A 326 7.26 -6.29 23.12
N GLU A 327 7.72 -6.03 24.33
CA GLU A 327 8.18 -7.09 25.23
C GLU A 327 7.11 -7.58 26.20
N TYR A 328 6.21 -6.70 26.68
CA TYR A 328 5.30 -6.97 27.79
C TYR A 328 3.82 -6.85 27.46
N SER A 329 3.44 -6.66 26.18
CA SER A 329 2.04 -6.39 25.83
C SER A 329 1.09 -7.50 26.28
N ASP A 330 1.44 -8.74 26.08
CA ASP A 330 0.58 -9.89 26.44
C ASP A 330 0.33 -9.92 27.95
N GLU A 331 1.39 -9.83 28.76
CA GLU A 331 1.29 -9.87 30.20
C GLU A 331 0.58 -8.65 30.80
N LEU A 332 0.86 -7.45 30.28
CA LEU A 332 0.28 -6.21 30.78
C LEU A 332 -1.22 -6.10 30.48
N ASN A 333 -1.66 -6.63 29.31
CA ASN A 333 -3.03 -6.47 28.88
C ASN A 333 -3.85 -7.78 29.00
N GLY A 334 -3.24 -8.87 29.46
CA GLY A 334 -3.89 -10.15 29.66
C GLY A 334 -4.25 -10.85 28.36
N GLU A 335 -3.41 -10.68 27.36
CA GLU A 335 -3.56 -11.25 26.03
C GLU A 335 -2.55 -12.38 25.79
N SER A 336 -2.70 -13.10 24.68
CA SER A 336 -1.82 -14.19 24.28
C SER A 336 -1.70 -14.23 22.74
N TYR A 337 -1.04 -13.21 22.18
CA TYR A 337 -0.82 -13.11 20.74
C TYR A 337 0.49 -13.76 20.28
N THR A 338 1.42 -13.95 21.21
CA THR A 338 2.75 -14.49 20.90
C THR A 338 2.99 -15.83 21.60
N ALA A 339 3.79 -16.68 20.96
CA ALA A 339 4.22 -17.96 21.51
C ALA A 339 5.59 -17.87 22.16
N SER A 340 6.39 -16.84 21.87
CA SER A 340 7.72 -16.64 22.46
C SER A 340 7.67 -15.80 23.75
N ASP A 341 8.54 -16.12 24.73
CA ASP A 341 8.57 -15.46 26.02
C ASP A 341 9.10 -14.03 25.97
N GLY A 342 9.75 -13.60 24.86
CA GLY A 342 10.35 -12.29 24.74
C GLY A 342 10.83 -11.94 23.33
N VAL A 343 11.36 -10.75 23.14
CA VAL A 343 11.92 -10.22 21.89
C VAL A 343 13.17 -9.39 22.16
N MET A 344 14.26 -9.69 21.44
CA MET A 344 15.44 -8.84 21.45
C MET A 344 15.22 -7.59 20.61
N MET A 345 15.73 -6.45 21.05
CA MET A 345 15.50 -5.15 20.41
C MET A 345 16.82 -4.46 20.08
N LEU A 346 16.96 -3.97 18.84
CA LEU A 346 17.98 -2.98 18.49
C LEU A 346 17.41 -1.58 18.71
N GLU A 347 18.04 -0.80 19.57
CA GLU A 347 17.72 0.62 19.75
C GLU A 347 18.27 1.44 18.59
N ALA A 348 17.41 2.21 17.91
CA ALA A 348 17.80 3.22 16.94
C ALA A 348 17.13 4.57 17.27
N VAL A 349 17.94 5.52 17.80
CA VAL A 349 17.49 6.87 18.16
C VAL A 349 17.47 7.74 16.91
N ILE A 350 16.32 7.74 16.22
CA ILE A 350 16.12 8.45 14.95
C ILE A 350 15.29 9.73 15.10
N ALA A 351 14.85 10.07 16.29
CA ALA A 351 14.08 11.28 16.57
C ALA A 351 14.61 11.99 17.81
N PRO A 352 14.87 13.32 17.74
CA PRO A 352 15.28 14.12 18.89
C PRO A 352 14.08 14.52 19.76
N ASP A 353 14.37 15.14 20.90
CA ASP A 353 13.38 15.90 21.68
C ASP A 353 12.92 17.10 20.87
N THR A 354 11.74 17.02 20.26
CA THR A 354 11.21 18.07 19.38
C THR A 354 10.89 19.39 20.10
N ARG A 355 11.03 19.43 21.42
CA ARG A 355 10.97 20.68 22.22
C ARG A 355 12.30 21.43 22.21
N LYS A 356 13.41 20.73 21.88
CA LYS A 356 14.77 21.27 21.87
C LYS A 356 15.34 21.44 20.47
N GLU A 357 14.95 20.57 19.55
CA GLU A 357 15.47 20.49 18.20
C GLU A 357 14.35 20.48 17.17
N VAL A 358 14.50 21.24 16.09
CA VAL A 358 13.56 21.20 14.95
C VAL A 358 13.90 19.99 14.10
N PHE A 359 12.91 19.17 13.81
CA PHE A 359 13.06 17.88 13.16
C PHE A 359 12.13 17.74 11.96
N TYR A 360 12.66 17.41 10.81
CA TYR A 360 11.91 17.30 9.57
C TYR A 360 11.81 15.85 9.07
N PRO A 361 10.80 15.53 8.22
CA PRO A 361 10.64 14.19 7.65
C PRO A 361 11.83 13.69 6.83
N ASP A 362 12.57 14.58 6.18
CA ASP A 362 13.77 14.22 5.44
C ASP A 362 14.97 13.87 6.35
N ASP A 363 15.08 14.48 7.54
CA ASP A 363 16.04 14.05 8.55
C ASP A 363 15.72 12.64 9.02
N LEU A 364 14.44 12.38 9.33
CA LEU A 364 13.94 11.08 9.75
C LEU A 364 14.24 9.98 8.71
N ILE A 365 14.02 10.23 7.42
CA ILE A 365 14.27 9.24 6.35
C ILE A 365 15.75 8.88 6.25
N ASP A 366 16.66 9.86 6.37
CA ASP A 366 18.09 9.58 6.31
C ASP A 366 18.54 8.75 7.53
N ASP A 367 18.05 9.06 8.74
CA ASP A 367 18.38 8.30 9.94
C ASP A 367 17.82 6.86 9.90
N VAL A 368 16.58 6.69 9.40
CA VAL A 368 15.98 5.36 9.15
C VAL A 368 16.83 4.56 8.17
N ARG A 369 17.23 5.17 7.04
CA ARG A 369 18.07 4.52 6.04
C ARG A 369 19.38 4.06 6.64
N ASN A 370 20.09 4.97 7.32
CA ASN A 370 21.38 4.67 7.92
C ASN A 370 21.30 3.56 8.97
N ALA A 371 20.25 3.54 9.81
CA ALA A 371 20.05 2.49 10.80
C ALA A 371 19.82 1.13 10.16
N ILE A 372 18.95 1.06 9.14
CA ILE A 372 18.62 -0.20 8.45
C ILE A 372 19.77 -0.72 7.61
N GLU A 373 20.48 0.14 6.85
CA GLU A 373 21.65 -0.25 6.05
C GLU A 373 22.78 -0.82 6.91
N LYS A 374 22.97 -0.29 8.12
CA LYS A 374 24.01 -0.73 9.03
C LYS A 374 23.66 -2.06 9.72
N HIS A 375 22.38 -2.35 9.91
CA HIS A 375 21.87 -3.57 10.58
C HIS A 375 20.92 -4.34 9.64
N ASN A 376 21.35 -4.63 8.42
CA ASN A 376 20.55 -5.27 7.38
C ASN A 376 20.23 -6.77 7.68
N ASP A 377 20.85 -7.35 8.70
CA ASP A 377 20.54 -8.65 9.27
C ASP A 377 19.22 -8.64 10.06
N ILE A 378 18.80 -7.48 10.60
CA ILE A 378 17.51 -7.31 11.27
C ILE A 378 16.43 -7.11 10.20
N LYS A 379 15.48 -8.04 10.14
CA LYS A 379 14.48 -8.08 9.06
C LYS A 379 13.16 -7.40 9.40
N ILE A 380 12.82 -7.24 10.67
CA ILE A 380 11.58 -6.62 11.14
C ILE A 380 11.93 -5.34 11.91
N TRP A 381 11.32 -4.23 11.48
CA TRP A 381 11.51 -2.91 12.09
C TRP A 381 10.18 -2.29 12.48
N THR A 382 10.07 -1.74 13.69
CA THR A 382 8.92 -0.93 14.10
C THR A 382 9.24 0.55 14.02
N MET A 383 8.31 1.34 13.47
CA MET A 383 8.48 2.78 13.27
C MET A 383 7.23 3.52 13.71
N SER A 384 7.25 4.05 14.92
CA SER A 384 6.12 4.78 15.51
C SER A 384 6.20 6.31 15.35
N VAL A 385 7.30 6.81 14.82
CA VAL A 385 7.53 8.22 14.49
C VAL A 385 7.20 8.50 13.02
N GLY A 386 6.69 9.69 12.69
CA GLY A 386 6.41 10.04 11.30
C GLY A 386 5.85 11.45 11.10
N ALA A 387 5.57 11.80 9.84
CA ALA A 387 5.00 13.08 9.48
C ALA A 387 3.59 13.28 10.07
N THR A 388 3.21 14.53 10.30
CA THR A 388 1.87 14.91 10.77
C THR A 388 0.94 15.32 9.64
N GLU A 389 1.48 15.66 8.47
CA GLU A 389 0.70 16.05 7.30
C GLU A 389 -0.09 14.87 6.74
N ALA A 390 -1.31 15.14 6.26
CA ALA A 390 -2.12 14.16 5.56
C ALA A 390 -1.56 13.88 4.17
N CYS A 391 -1.61 12.62 3.72
CA CYS A 391 -1.22 12.25 2.37
C CYS A 391 -2.27 12.70 1.32
N SER A 392 -1.85 12.82 0.06
CA SER A 392 -2.75 13.01 -1.08
C SER A 392 -3.64 11.79 -1.31
N SER A 393 -4.81 11.97 -1.93
CA SER A 393 -5.64 10.84 -2.40
C SER A 393 -5.15 10.27 -3.72
N ALA A 394 -4.39 11.05 -4.47
CA ALA A 394 -4.00 10.72 -5.83
C ALA A 394 -2.53 10.33 -5.95
N THR A 395 -1.62 10.97 -5.20
CA THR A 395 -0.17 10.82 -5.38
C THR A 395 0.48 10.31 -4.11
N PHE A 396 1.39 9.35 -4.25
CA PHE A 396 2.22 8.86 -3.16
C PHE A 396 3.23 9.93 -2.73
N SER A 397 3.51 10.01 -1.44
CA SER A 397 4.49 10.96 -0.91
C SER A 397 5.92 10.46 -1.17
N GLU A 398 6.86 11.39 -1.39
CA GLU A 398 8.27 11.06 -1.55
C GLU A 398 8.82 10.36 -0.31
N TYR A 399 8.23 10.63 0.86
CA TYR A 399 8.60 9.95 2.12
C TYR A 399 8.10 8.51 2.18
N GLY A 400 6.90 8.22 1.65
CA GLY A 400 6.40 6.86 1.48
C GLY A 400 7.24 6.09 0.46
N MET A 401 7.57 6.73 -0.67
CA MET A 401 8.45 6.17 -1.69
C MET A 401 9.86 5.89 -1.14
N ALA A 402 10.39 6.76 -0.27
CA ALA A 402 11.69 6.56 0.36
C ALA A 402 11.69 5.34 1.29
N LEU A 403 10.63 5.13 2.08
CA LEU A 403 10.49 3.93 2.90
C LEU A 403 10.38 2.66 2.05
N ASP A 404 9.67 2.72 0.92
CA ASP A 404 9.58 1.61 -0.02
C ASP A 404 10.95 1.27 -0.62
N ASN A 405 11.73 2.30 -1.00
CA ASN A 405 13.09 2.13 -1.52
C ASN A 405 14.04 1.53 -0.46
N ILE A 406 13.98 1.99 0.79
CA ILE A 406 14.76 1.44 1.90
C ILE A 406 14.42 -0.03 2.13
N ALA A 407 13.12 -0.37 2.12
CA ALA A 407 12.66 -1.74 2.32
C ALA A 407 13.13 -2.68 1.19
N ASP A 408 13.05 -2.25 -0.07
CA ASP A 408 13.50 -3.03 -1.23
C ASP A 408 15.03 -3.21 -1.26
N GLU A 409 15.81 -2.15 -0.97
CA GLU A 409 17.27 -2.20 -1.00
C GLU A 409 17.88 -3.09 0.10
N ASN A 410 17.19 -3.22 1.25
CA ASN A 410 17.72 -3.94 2.42
C ASN A 410 16.97 -5.25 2.71
N ASP A 411 15.94 -5.58 1.93
CA ASP A 411 15.09 -6.74 2.14
C ASP A 411 14.59 -6.82 3.59
N VAL A 412 13.81 -5.80 4.01
CA VAL A 412 13.25 -5.66 5.36
C VAL A 412 11.76 -5.37 5.31
N LEU A 413 11.05 -5.67 6.40
CA LEU A 413 9.66 -5.28 6.61
C LEU A 413 9.55 -4.23 7.72
N ILE A 414 9.08 -3.05 7.36
CA ILE A 414 8.83 -1.96 8.30
C ILE A 414 7.35 -2.01 8.72
N ILE A 415 7.10 -2.00 10.02
CA ILE A 415 5.77 -1.87 10.61
C ILE A 415 5.61 -0.41 11.05
N LYS A 416 4.69 0.30 10.40
CA LYS A 416 4.58 1.76 10.46
C LYS A 416 3.25 2.22 11.06
N SER A 417 3.28 3.15 12.00
CA SER A 417 2.06 3.78 12.50
C SER A 417 1.35 4.62 11.42
N VAL A 418 0.01 4.60 11.40
CA VAL A 418 -0.79 5.38 10.43
C VAL A 418 -0.80 6.87 10.74
N GLY A 419 -0.45 7.25 11.99
CA GLY A 419 -0.47 8.62 12.52
C GLY A 419 -1.73 8.93 13.33
N ASN A 420 -1.60 9.95 14.17
CA ASN A 420 -2.67 10.43 15.07
C ASN A 420 -3.29 11.73 14.54
N SER A 421 -4.54 11.97 14.91
CA SER A 421 -5.30 13.19 14.61
C SER A 421 -6.00 13.68 15.88
N THR A 422 -6.04 14.98 16.09
CA THR A 422 -6.78 15.63 17.18
C THR A 422 -8.11 16.23 16.72
N ALA A 423 -8.51 16.01 15.47
CA ALA A 423 -9.73 16.57 14.89
C ALA A 423 -11.00 16.22 15.69
N PHE A 424 -11.03 15.04 16.34
CA PHE A 424 -12.14 14.61 17.18
C PHE A 424 -12.41 15.53 18.38
N LEU A 425 -11.41 16.27 18.90
CA LEU A 425 -11.58 17.23 20.00
C LEU A 425 -12.50 18.40 19.62
N HIS A 426 -12.61 18.69 18.34
CA HIS A 426 -13.44 19.76 17.79
C HIS A 426 -14.66 19.21 17.03
N GLY A 427 -15.02 17.92 17.22
CA GLY A 427 -16.13 17.28 16.52
C GLY A 427 -15.86 17.00 15.04
N GLY A 428 -14.60 17.06 14.61
CA GLY A 428 -14.16 16.74 13.26
C GLY A 428 -14.07 15.22 13.02
N SER A 429 -14.11 14.82 11.76
CA SER A 429 -13.87 13.41 11.36
C SER A 429 -12.37 13.11 11.36
N ASN A 430 -12.04 11.82 11.49
CA ASN A 430 -10.65 11.36 11.37
C ASN A 430 -10.01 11.91 10.09
N GLU A 431 -8.81 12.46 10.22
CA GLU A 431 -8.01 12.91 9.08
C GLU A 431 -7.49 11.76 8.27
N ARG A 432 -7.09 12.02 7.02
CA ARG A 432 -6.44 11.00 6.17
C ARG A 432 -5.12 10.54 6.77
N ILE A 433 -4.68 9.34 6.39
CA ILE A 433 -3.38 8.79 6.76
C ILE A 433 -2.28 9.83 6.57
N ALA A 434 -1.27 9.82 7.42
CA ALA A 434 -0.14 10.73 7.34
C ALA A 434 0.79 10.41 6.15
N LYS A 435 1.52 11.41 5.64
CA LYS A 435 2.66 11.16 4.75
C LYS A 435 3.61 10.14 5.40
N MET A 436 4.32 9.31 4.64
CA MET A 436 5.03 8.09 5.02
C MET A 436 4.12 6.87 5.26
N ALA A 437 2.89 7.03 5.78
CA ALA A 437 1.96 5.91 5.95
C ALA A 437 1.30 5.48 4.62
N ASP A 438 1.61 6.13 3.53
CA ASP A 438 1.21 5.76 2.17
C ASP A 438 2.21 4.80 1.47
N THR A 439 3.24 4.37 2.16
CA THR A 439 4.18 3.31 1.71
C THR A 439 3.44 2.05 1.24
N VAL A 440 3.97 1.37 0.23
CA VAL A 440 3.44 0.11 -0.34
C VAL A 440 4.12 -1.11 0.29
N ARG A 441 5.41 -0.98 0.64
CA ARG A 441 6.21 -2.07 1.20
C ARG A 441 5.95 -2.30 2.69
N ALA A 442 5.84 -1.24 3.48
CA ALA A 442 5.57 -1.38 4.90
C ALA A 442 4.14 -1.88 5.20
N LEU A 443 3.95 -2.48 6.37
CA LEU A 443 2.63 -2.69 6.99
C LEU A 443 2.27 -1.47 7.83
N VAL A 444 1.17 -0.82 7.50
CA VAL A 444 0.69 0.38 8.18
C VAL A 444 -0.40 0.02 9.18
N VAL A 445 -0.23 0.46 10.42
CA VAL A 445 -1.06 0.05 11.55
C VAL A 445 -1.87 1.21 12.10
N GLY A 446 -3.19 1.03 12.14
CA GLY A 446 -4.14 1.90 12.82
C GLY A 446 -4.42 1.45 14.26
N SER A 447 -5.25 2.20 14.97
CA SER A 447 -5.56 1.93 16.38
C SER A 447 -7.04 1.65 16.61
N ILE A 448 -7.32 0.66 17.48
CA ILE A 448 -8.64 0.38 18.05
C ILE A 448 -8.59 0.51 19.59
N ALA A 449 -9.75 0.76 20.18
CA ALA A 449 -9.89 0.96 21.62
C ALA A 449 -9.91 -0.40 22.34
N ASN A 450 -9.05 -0.55 23.35
CA ASN A 450 -9.01 -1.73 24.24
C ASN A 450 -9.95 -1.59 25.45
N GLU A 451 -10.24 -0.36 25.88
CA GLU A 451 -11.08 -0.03 27.04
C GLU A 451 -11.90 1.22 26.75
N LYS A 452 -13.01 1.41 27.46
CA LYS A 452 -13.83 2.61 27.44
C LYS A 452 -14.07 3.14 28.84
N ARG A 453 -13.63 4.35 29.11
CA ARG A 453 -13.93 5.10 30.35
C ARG A 453 -14.91 6.24 30.10
N GLN A 454 -15.23 6.99 31.14
CA GLN A 454 -16.35 7.95 31.19
C GLN A 454 -16.38 8.98 30.04
N TYR A 455 -15.23 9.47 29.59
CA TYR A 455 -15.13 10.52 28.57
C TYR A 455 -14.64 10.02 27.20
N ASP A 456 -14.43 8.72 27.08
CA ASP A 456 -13.95 8.13 25.84
C ASP A 456 -15.04 8.05 24.78
N LEU A 457 -14.68 8.35 23.54
CA LEU A 457 -15.61 8.40 22.41
C LEU A 457 -15.86 7.03 21.76
N ALA A 458 -14.83 6.19 21.69
CA ALA A 458 -14.97 4.89 21.03
C ALA A 458 -15.47 3.82 21.98
N GLU A 459 -16.34 2.92 21.50
CA GLU A 459 -16.63 1.64 22.16
C GLU A 459 -15.41 0.71 22.03
N VAL A 460 -15.31 -0.27 22.93
CA VAL A 460 -14.27 -1.31 22.85
C VAL A 460 -14.32 -2.00 21.49
N ASP A 461 -13.15 -2.29 20.90
CA ASP A 461 -12.95 -2.86 19.55
C ASP A 461 -13.29 -1.92 18.38
N MET A 462 -13.73 -0.71 18.66
CA MET A 462 -13.98 0.29 17.63
C MET A 462 -12.71 1.11 17.35
N PRO A 463 -12.58 1.70 16.16
CA PRO A 463 -11.45 2.57 15.84
C PRO A 463 -11.26 3.66 16.87
N SER A 464 -10.03 3.85 17.34
CA SER A 464 -9.68 4.92 18.29
C SER A 464 -9.99 6.29 17.69
N PRO A 465 -10.48 7.27 18.48
CA PRO A 465 -10.86 8.58 17.96
C PRO A 465 -9.73 9.32 17.26
N PHE A 466 -8.49 9.07 17.68
CA PHE A 466 -7.29 9.70 17.13
C PHE A 466 -6.71 8.97 15.92
N THR A 467 -7.13 7.72 15.60
CA THR A 467 -6.56 6.99 14.47
C THR A 467 -6.89 7.69 13.16
N ARG A 468 -5.91 7.80 12.25
CA ARG A 468 -6.14 8.36 10.92
C ARG A 468 -6.77 7.32 10.01
N LYS A 469 -7.47 7.78 8.95
CA LYS A 469 -8.23 6.93 8.03
C LYS A 469 -7.69 6.92 6.61
N GLY A 470 -7.88 5.80 5.93
CA GLY A 470 -7.70 5.66 4.50
C GLY A 470 -8.85 6.25 3.66
N PRO A 471 -8.84 5.97 2.36
CA PRO A 471 -7.84 5.15 1.67
C PRO A 471 -6.51 5.88 1.51
N GLY A 472 -5.45 5.15 1.17
CA GLY A 472 -4.19 5.73 0.71
C GLY A 472 -4.31 6.28 -0.73
N PRO A 473 -3.19 6.77 -1.33
CA PRO A 473 -3.16 7.21 -2.72
C PRO A 473 -3.63 6.10 -3.67
N ALA A 474 -4.19 6.51 -4.81
CA ALA A 474 -4.79 5.59 -5.78
C ALA A 474 -5.78 4.59 -5.16
N TYR A 475 -6.40 4.97 -4.05
CA TYR A 475 -7.38 4.18 -3.28
C TYR A 475 -6.87 2.82 -2.76
N ILE A 476 -5.57 2.66 -2.53
CA ILE A 476 -5.08 1.50 -1.79
C ILE A 476 -5.68 1.47 -0.39
N ILE A 477 -5.98 0.27 0.10
CA ILE A 477 -6.49 0.12 1.46
C ILE A 477 -5.38 0.49 2.45
N LYS A 478 -5.67 1.45 3.33
CA LYS A 478 -4.83 1.87 4.45
C LYS A 478 -5.75 2.33 5.61
N PRO A 479 -5.35 2.11 6.89
CA PRO A 479 -4.21 1.30 7.30
C PRO A 479 -4.30 -0.12 6.73
N ASP A 480 -3.22 -0.91 6.77
CA ASP A 480 -3.28 -2.33 6.38
C ASP A 480 -3.93 -3.14 7.50
N LEU A 481 -3.52 -2.91 8.74
CA LEU A 481 -3.98 -3.62 9.94
C LEU A 481 -4.29 -2.65 11.07
N VAL A 482 -4.93 -3.15 12.13
CA VAL A 482 -5.11 -2.44 13.40
C VAL A 482 -4.70 -3.31 14.57
N ALA A 483 -4.36 -2.68 15.70
CA ALA A 483 -4.22 -3.33 16.99
C ALA A 483 -4.67 -2.37 18.11
N TYR A 484 -4.67 -2.82 19.35
CA TYR A 484 -5.01 -1.99 20.49
C TYR A 484 -3.98 -0.88 20.69
N GLY A 485 -4.45 0.37 20.72
CA GLY A 485 -3.62 1.55 20.93
C GLY A 485 -4.28 2.58 21.84
N GLY A 486 -5.34 2.18 22.53
CA GLY A 486 -6.05 3.03 23.48
C GLY A 486 -7.25 3.78 22.92
N ASN A 487 -7.86 4.59 23.76
CA ASN A 487 -9.05 5.39 23.51
C ASN A 487 -8.82 6.85 23.89
N ALA A 488 -9.70 7.74 23.48
CA ALA A 488 -9.63 9.14 23.85
C ALA A 488 -11.01 9.82 23.78
N GLY A 489 -11.10 10.99 24.41
CA GLY A 489 -12.26 11.87 24.33
C GLY A 489 -11.98 13.24 24.90
N ALA A 490 -12.99 14.09 24.99
CA ALA A 490 -12.89 15.43 25.56
C ALA A 490 -13.65 15.50 26.88
N ARG A 491 -13.01 16.01 27.93
CA ARG A 491 -13.65 16.33 29.22
C ARG A 491 -14.54 17.58 29.09
N PRO A 492 -15.49 17.80 30.00
CA PRO A 492 -16.32 18.99 29.99
C PRO A 492 -15.55 20.34 30.09
N ASP A 493 -14.33 20.29 30.61
CA ASP A 493 -13.42 21.43 30.66
C ASP A 493 -12.61 21.65 29.37
N GLY A 494 -12.91 20.88 28.33
CA GLY A 494 -12.24 20.95 27.03
C GLY A 494 -10.87 20.25 26.99
N LYS A 495 -10.42 19.64 28.09
CA LYS A 495 -9.16 18.88 28.09
C LYS A 495 -9.32 17.51 27.49
N LEU A 496 -8.23 17.04 26.89
CA LEU A 496 -8.10 15.67 26.40
C LEU A 496 -8.26 14.67 27.57
N SER A 497 -9.08 13.65 27.37
CA SER A 497 -9.11 12.43 28.18
C SER A 497 -8.55 11.29 27.37
N GLN A 498 -7.67 10.49 27.94
CA GLN A 498 -7.09 9.32 27.29
C GLN A 498 -7.22 8.11 28.19
N THR A 499 -7.48 6.97 27.57
CA THR A 499 -7.43 5.63 28.18
C THR A 499 -6.45 4.82 27.35
N GLY A 500 -5.27 4.58 27.91
CA GLY A 500 -4.16 3.96 27.18
C GLY A 500 -4.15 2.44 27.22
N VAL A 501 -3.30 1.86 26.41
CA VAL A 501 -2.78 0.52 26.63
C VAL A 501 -1.74 0.59 27.73
N LYS A 502 -1.61 -0.49 28.50
CA LYS A 502 -0.64 -0.56 29.59
C LYS A 502 0.78 -0.70 29.02
N THR A 503 1.69 0.09 29.53
CA THR A 503 3.09 0.18 29.14
C THR A 503 4.00 0.31 30.35
N ILE A 504 5.31 0.21 30.14
CA ILE A 504 6.32 0.56 31.16
C ILE A 504 7.04 1.81 30.69
N SER A 505 7.02 2.84 31.51
CA SER A 505 7.68 4.12 31.22
C SER A 505 9.21 4.02 31.23
N ALA A 506 9.90 5.05 30.76
CA ALA A 506 11.35 5.15 30.83
C ALA A 506 11.90 5.01 32.28
N SER A 507 11.15 5.45 33.27
CA SER A 507 11.51 5.29 34.69
C SER A 507 11.28 3.87 35.25
N GLY A 508 10.77 2.93 34.44
CA GLY A 508 10.46 1.56 34.88
C GLY A 508 9.18 1.46 35.72
N ILE A 509 8.27 2.39 35.58
CA ILE A 509 6.97 2.43 36.27
C ILE A 509 5.88 2.05 35.27
N LEU A 510 4.83 1.37 35.73
CA LEU A 510 3.68 1.08 34.91
C LEU A 510 2.97 2.41 34.50
N ALA A 511 2.70 2.56 33.25
CA ALA A 511 2.05 3.72 32.65
C ALA A 511 0.94 3.29 31.66
N GLU A 512 0.09 4.22 31.30
CA GLU A 512 -0.84 4.05 30.18
C GLU A 512 -0.49 5.04 29.07
N ALA A 513 -0.50 4.56 27.81
CA ALA A 513 -0.22 5.39 26.66
C ALA A 513 -1.23 5.14 25.54
N ALA A 514 -1.72 6.21 24.88
CA ALA A 514 -2.69 6.14 23.81
C ALA A 514 -2.15 6.76 22.54
N GLY A 515 -2.26 6.01 21.43
CA GLY A 515 -1.78 6.45 20.12
C GLY A 515 -1.56 5.26 19.18
N THR A 516 -1.54 5.52 17.87
CA THR A 516 -1.15 4.52 16.87
C THR A 516 0.31 4.06 17.04
N SER A 517 1.09 4.81 17.80
CA SER A 517 2.45 4.45 18.22
C SER A 517 2.48 3.20 19.10
N PHE A 518 1.40 2.91 19.81
CA PHE A 518 1.30 1.78 20.73
C PHE A 518 0.54 0.59 20.14
N SER A 519 -0.22 0.76 19.07
CA SER A 519 -0.77 -0.35 18.28
C SER A 519 0.28 -0.97 17.34
N THR A 520 1.23 -0.18 16.86
CA THR A 520 2.26 -0.59 15.90
C THR A 520 3.19 -1.70 16.44
N PRO A 521 3.75 -1.60 17.66
CA PRO A 521 4.64 -2.62 18.21
C PRO A 521 3.97 -3.98 18.44
N TRP A 522 2.66 -4.06 18.69
CA TRP A 522 1.94 -5.33 18.72
C TRP A 522 2.07 -6.11 17.42
N VAL A 523 1.82 -5.40 16.31
CA VAL A 523 1.92 -5.97 14.96
C VAL A 523 3.36 -6.32 14.61
N ALA A 524 4.33 -5.49 15.05
CA ALA A 524 5.74 -5.75 14.84
C ALA A 524 6.21 -7.00 15.61
N ARG A 525 5.73 -7.22 16.83
CA ARG A 525 6.02 -8.41 17.62
C ARG A 525 5.55 -9.67 16.92
N ILE A 526 4.29 -9.70 16.43
CA ILE A 526 3.75 -10.84 15.68
C ILE A 526 4.57 -11.08 14.40
N ALA A 527 4.92 -10.02 13.65
CA ALA A 527 5.73 -10.15 12.44
C ALA A 527 7.12 -10.73 12.72
N ALA A 528 7.78 -10.27 13.80
CA ALA A 528 9.09 -10.77 14.20
C ALA A 528 9.05 -12.25 14.65
N GLU A 529 8.02 -12.62 15.36
CA GLU A 529 7.82 -14.00 15.76
C GLU A 529 7.52 -14.91 14.57
N LEU A 530 6.68 -14.50 13.62
CA LEU A 530 6.47 -15.25 12.39
C LEU A 530 7.79 -15.41 11.61
N ASN A 531 8.59 -14.35 11.49
CA ASN A 531 9.91 -14.45 10.87
C ASN A 531 10.86 -15.41 11.60
N TYR A 532 10.83 -15.39 12.93
CA TYR A 532 11.66 -16.26 13.77
C TYR A 532 11.24 -17.74 13.70
N LEU A 533 9.92 -17.99 13.71
CA LEU A 533 9.35 -19.35 13.70
C LEU A 533 9.45 -20.02 12.33
N LEU A 534 9.31 -19.26 11.24
CA LEU A 534 9.45 -19.79 9.90
C LEU A 534 10.92 -20.13 9.62
N ASP A 535 11.21 -21.42 9.47
CA ASP A 535 12.56 -21.92 9.17
C ASP A 535 12.82 -21.77 7.66
N GLY A 536 13.43 -20.67 7.27
CA GLY A 536 13.73 -20.36 5.87
C GLY A 536 14.20 -18.93 5.66
N ASP A 537 14.37 -18.56 4.38
CA ASP A 537 14.73 -17.22 4.02
C ASP A 537 13.61 -16.22 4.35
N PHE A 538 14.00 -15.03 4.80
CA PHE A 538 13.06 -13.95 5.06
C PHE A 538 12.24 -13.62 3.80
N ASP A 539 10.93 -13.48 3.95
CA ASP A 539 10.01 -13.09 2.88
C ASP A 539 8.94 -12.11 3.42
N PRO A 540 9.10 -10.80 3.15
CA PRO A 540 8.16 -9.80 3.61
C PRO A 540 6.76 -9.97 3.00
N VAL A 541 6.66 -10.54 1.79
CA VAL A 541 5.37 -10.79 1.11
C VAL A 541 4.60 -11.89 1.83
N LEU A 542 5.30 -12.97 2.22
CA LEU A 542 4.72 -14.07 2.99
C LEU A 542 4.25 -13.61 4.38
N ILE A 543 5.08 -12.89 5.12
CA ILE A 543 4.73 -12.40 6.48
C ILE A 543 3.49 -11.49 6.40
N LYS A 544 3.48 -10.55 5.45
CA LYS A 544 2.31 -9.69 5.22
C LYS A 544 1.07 -10.51 4.86
N ALA A 545 1.20 -11.49 3.98
CA ALA A 545 0.09 -12.34 3.56
C ALA A 545 -0.49 -13.15 4.73
N LEU A 546 0.35 -13.75 5.56
CA LEU A 546 -0.05 -14.51 6.75
C LEU A 546 -0.82 -13.66 7.75
N MET A 547 -0.30 -12.47 8.08
CA MET A 547 -0.95 -11.57 9.03
C MET A 547 -2.28 -11.04 8.51
N ILE A 548 -2.35 -10.65 7.23
CA ILE A 548 -3.57 -10.10 6.61
C ILE A 548 -4.63 -11.21 6.43
N HIS A 549 -4.21 -12.40 6.05
CA HIS A 549 -5.13 -13.52 5.82
C HIS A 549 -5.92 -13.87 7.08
N ASN A 550 -5.27 -13.89 8.21
CA ASN A 550 -5.85 -14.24 9.50
C ASN A 550 -6.44 -13.04 10.26
N ALA A 551 -6.29 -11.81 9.73
CA ALA A 551 -6.86 -10.64 10.37
C ALA A 551 -8.41 -10.64 10.31
N GLY A 552 -9.04 -10.27 11.40
CA GLY A 552 -10.49 -10.16 11.55
C GLY A 552 -10.93 -8.79 12.05
N TYR A 553 -12.24 -8.54 12.04
CA TYR A 553 -12.80 -7.28 12.53
C TYR A 553 -13.43 -7.46 13.92
N PRO A 554 -12.76 -7.07 15.02
CA PRO A 554 -13.32 -7.15 16.37
C PRO A 554 -14.62 -6.34 16.52
N ALA A 555 -14.77 -5.27 15.74
CA ALA A 555 -15.98 -4.46 15.69
C ALA A 555 -17.24 -5.23 15.25
N GLY A 556 -17.10 -6.40 14.61
CA GLY A 556 -18.22 -7.21 14.13
C GLY A 556 -19.15 -6.39 13.22
N ASP A 557 -20.47 -6.57 13.35
CA ASP A 557 -21.48 -5.88 12.54
C ASP A 557 -21.79 -4.46 13.01
N ARG A 558 -21.04 -3.93 13.99
CA ARG A 558 -21.20 -2.56 14.49
C ARG A 558 -20.73 -1.48 13.50
N MET A 559 -20.05 -1.87 12.44
CA MET A 559 -19.53 -0.98 11.40
C MET A 559 -19.86 -1.50 10.01
N THR A 560 -20.07 -0.57 9.08
CA THR A 560 -20.18 -0.92 7.65
C THR A 560 -18.84 -1.39 7.10
N MET A 561 -18.83 -2.19 6.04
CA MET A 561 -17.60 -2.68 5.43
C MET A 561 -16.74 -1.54 4.88
N ASP A 562 -17.34 -0.48 4.35
CA ASP A 562 -16.61 0.70 3.88
C ASP A 562 -15.87 1.41 5.03
N ALA A 563 -16.55 1.62 6.16
CA ALA A 563 -15.94 2.20 7.35
C ALA A 563 -14.81 1.30 7.91
N LYS A 564 -15.01 -0.03 7.94
CA LYS A 564 -13.98 -0.99 8.33
C LYS A 564 -12.72 -0.87 7.46
N LYS A 565 -12.87 -0.86 6.12
CA LYS A 565 -11.75 -0.72 5.18
C LYS A 565 -10.99 0.58 5.38
N LYS A 566 -11.69 1.68 5.65
CA LYS A 566 -11.07 3.01 5.83
C LYS A 566 -10.37 3.20 7.17
N LEU A 567 -10.89 2.60 8.24
CA LEU A 567 -10.43 2.82 9.60
C LEU A 567 -9.65 1.63 10.19
N MET A 568 -9.91 0.41 9.70
CA MET A 568 -9.32 -0.83 10.22
C MET A 568 -8.56 -1.64 9.15
N GLY A 569 -8.59 -1.21 7.88
CA GLY A 569 -7.93 -1.93 6.79
C GLY A 569 -8.48 -3.34 6.62
N PHE A 570 -7.62 -4.34 6.76
CA PHE A 570 -7.99 -5.76 6.71
C PHE A 570 -8.37 -6.32 8.10
N GLY A 571 -8.26 -5.53 9.17
CA GLY A 571 -8.63 -5.89 10.52
C GLY A 571 -7.44 -6.07 11.48
N MET A 572 -7.68 -6.71 12.62
CA MET A 572 -6.68 -7.03 13.63
C MET A 572 -6.12 -8.44 13.37
N PRO A 573 -4.79 -8.65 13.35
CA PRO A 573 -4.20 -9.97 13.18
C PRO A 573 -4.50 -10.86 14.39
N CYS A 574 -4.54 -12.17 14.16
CA CYS A 574 -4.60 -13.18 15.23
C CYS A 574 -3.22 -13.43 15.83
N GLY A 575 -3.17 -14.22 16.89
CA GLY A 575 -1.92 -14.73 17.47
C GLY A 575 -1.17 -15.68 16.51
N THR A 576 0.13 -15.79 16.69
CA THR A 576 1.04 -16.57 15.83
C THR A 576 0.64 -18.03 15.69
N SER A 577 0.19 -18.67 16.75
CA SER A 577 -0.30 -20.05 16.70
C SER A 577 -1.55 -20.20 15.85
N ASP A 578 -2.47 -19.25 15.91
CA ASP A 578 -3.66 -19.25 15.07
C ASP A 578 -3.36 -19.01 13.58
N ILE A 579 -2.27 -18.32 13.29
CA ILE A 579 -1.80 -18.07 11.92
C ILE A 579 -1.17 -19.32 11.31
N LEU A 580 -0.38 -20.08 12.09
CA LEU A 580 0.45 -21.16 11.58
C LEU A 580 -0.22 -22.55 11.62
N TYR A 581 -1.33 -22.70 12.33
CA TYR A 581 -2.03 -23.97 12.49
C TYR A 581 -3.49 -23.93 12.10
N ASN A 582 -3.97 -25.06 11.63
CA ASN A 582 -5.37 -25.32 11.29
C ASN A 582 -6.00 -26.33 12.25
N SER A 583 -7.33 -26.39 12.27
CA SER A 583 -8.09 -27.51 12.81
C SER A 583 -8.28 -28.61 11.75
N GLU A 584 -8.83 -29.78 12.11
CA GLU A 584 -9.16 -30.84 11.15
C GLU A 584 -10.26 -30.43 10.15
N HIS A 585 -11.04 -29.38 10.45
CA HIS A 585 -12.16 -28.87 9.68
C HIS A 585 -11.81 -27.69 8.76
N GLU A 586 -10.52 -27.33 8.69
CA GLU A 586 -10.02 -26.29 7.81
C GLU A 586 -8.62 -26.60 7.29
N ILE A 587 -8.28 -26.06 6.11
CA ILE A 587 -6.93 -26.15 5.58
C ILE A 587 -6.54 -24.81 4.94
N THR A 588 -5.38 -24.31 5.30
CA THR A 588 -4.75 -23.16 4.66
C THR A 588 -3.62 -23.63 3.74
N LEU A 589 -3.74 -23.29 2.47
CA LEU A 589 -2.78 -23.58 1.41
C LEU A 589 -2.05 -22.29 1.02
N VAL A 590 -0.74 -22.34 0.90
CA VAL A 590 0.14 -21.21 0.58
C VAL A 590 0.83 -21.46 -0.76
N LEU A 591 0.56 -20.59 -1.74
CA LEU A 591 1.29 -20.55 -3.02
C LEU A 591 2.18 -19.30 -3.03
N ARG A 592 3.49 -19.50 -2.99
CA ARG A 592 4.50 -18.45 -3.08
C ARG A 592 5.30 -18.65 -4.36
N ASP A 593 5.31 -17.66 -5.24
CA ASP A 593 5.97 -17.77 -6.56
C ASP A 593 6.27 -16.39 -7.15
N LYS A 594 6.95 -16.37 -8.29
CA LYS A 594 7.16 -15.22 -9.16
C LYS A 594 6.35 -15.37 -10.42
N LEU A 595 5.68 -14.33 -10.86
CA LEU A 595 4.96 -14.35 -12.13
C LEU A 595 5.67 -13.45 -13.14
N GLN A 596 6.08 -14.06 -14.23
CA GLN A 596 6.74 -13.38 -15.33
C GLN A 596 5.72 -12.69 -16.24
N ARG A 597 6.09 -11.55 -16.82
CA ARG A 597 5.29 -10.91 -17.86
C ARG A 597 5.06 -11.85 -19.04
N GLY A 598 3.81 -11.98 -19.45
CA GLY A 598 3.42 -12.86 -20.57
C GLY A 598 3.10 -14.30 -20.17
N THR A 599 3.16 -14.61 -18.86
CA THR A 599 2.71 -15.89 -18.31
C THR A 599 1.51 -15.72 -17.38
N PHE A 600 0.80 -16.80 -17.12
CA PHE A 600 -0.23 -16.91 -16.11
C PHE A 600 -0.27 -18.35 -15.57
N ILE A 601 -0.85 -18.53 -14.38
CA ILE A 601 -1.03 -19.83 -13.76
C ILE A 601 -2.51 -20.20 -13.85
N ASP A 602 -2.81 -21.43 -14.28
CA ASP A 602 -4.18 -21.93 -14.48
C ASP A 602 -4.30 -23.36 -13.95
N ILE A 603 -4.61 -23.50 -12.66
CA ILE A 603 -4.83 -24.77 -11.97
C ILE A 603 -6.29 -25.18 -12.18
N LEU A 604 -6.56 -26.07 -13.12
CA LEU A 604 -7.93 -26.42 -13.57
C LEU A 604 -8.61 -27.50 -12.73
N ASP A 605 -7.88 -28.16 -11.86
CA ASP A 605 -8.31 -29.23 -10.98
C ASP A 605 -7.82 -28.96 -9.55
N PHE A 606 -8.19 -27.81 -9.02
CA PHE A 606 -7.78 -27.40 -7.67
C PHE A 606 -8.41 -28.32 -6.62
N PRO A 607 -7.64 -28.81 -5.62
CA PRO A 607 -8.15 -29.71 -4.58
C PRO A 607 -9.22 -29.02 -3.71
N PHE A 608 -10.35 -29.69 -3.50
CA PHE A 608 -11.43 -29.19 -2.67
C PHE A 608 -12.17 -30.33 -1.97
N SER A 609 -12.52 -30.18 -0.67
CA SER A 609 -13.15 -31.25 0.11
C SER A 609 -14.51 -31.66 -0.45
N LYS A 610 -14.71 -32.95 -0.68
CA LYS A 610 -16.00 -33.51 -1.12
C LYS A 610 -17.00 -33.66 0.03
N SER A 611 -16.53 -33.75 1.27
CA SER A 611 -17.39 -33.78 2.45
C SER A 611 -18.09 -32.44 2.70
N LEU A 612 -17.71 -31.40 1.96
CA LEU A 612 -18.43 -30.13 1.91
C LEU A 612 -19.61 -30.12 0.93
N ILE A 613 -19.94 -31.23 0.27
CA ILE A 613 -21.14 -31.38 -0.53
C ILE A 613 -22.27 -31.82 0.41
N GLY A 614 -23.29 -30.95 0.59
CA GLY A 614 -24.45 -31.24 1.42
C GLY A 614 -25.44 -32.20 0.79
N ASP A 615 -26.50 -32.52 1.50
CA ASP A 615 -27.61 -33.39 1.05
C ASP A 615 -28.34 -32.80 -0.16
N ASP A 616 -28.27 -31.48 -0.36
CA ASP A 616 -28.80 -30.77 -1.53
C ASP A 616 -27.95 -30.95 -2.80
N GLY A 617 -26.82 -31.64 -2.70
CA GLY A 617 -25.87 -31.88 -3.79
C GLY A 617 -25.02 -30.65 -4.16
N LEU A 618 -24.99 -29.62 -3.31
CA LEU A 618 -24.23 -28.39 -3.52
C LEU A 618 -23.03 -28.32 -2.57
N PHE A 619 -21.98 -27.60 -2.99
CA PHE A 619 -20.88 -27.24 -2.10
C PHE A 619 -21.30 -26.20 -1.05
N HIS A 620 -20.89 -26.42 0.18
CA HIS A 620 -21.06 -25.56 1.35
C HIS A 620 -19.69 -25.13 1.91
N GLY A 621 -19.73 -24.29 2.96
CA GLY A 621 -18.54 -23.88 3.69
C GLY A 621 -18.04 -22.48 3.37
N GLN A 622 -16.90 -22.15 3.95
CA GLN A 622 -16.28 -20.83 3.85
C GLN A 622 -14.94 -20.90 3.12
N ILE A 623 -14.65 -19.86 2.32
CA ILE A 623 -13.40 -19.72 1.58
C ILE A 623 -12.83 -18.34 1.88
N THR A 624 -11.56 -18.30 2.28
CA THR A 624 -10.79 -17.06 2.39
C THR A 624 -9.63 -17.12 1.41
N VAL A 625 -9.48 -16.10 0.58
CA VAL A 625 -8.35 -15.94 -0.34
C VAL A 625 -7.67 -14.61 -0.06
N THR A 626 -6.39 -14.64 0.24
CA THR A 626 -5.56 -13.44 0.36
C THR A 626 -4.43 -13.51 -0.64
N MET A 627 -4.26 -12.47 -1.44
CA MET A 627 -3.15 -12.28 -2.37
C MET A 627 -2.38 -11.03 -1.96
N VAL A 628 -1.09 -11.19 -1.71
CA VAL A 628 -0.13 -10.10 -1.51
C VAL A 628 0.91 -10.18 -2.60
N SER A 629 1.25 -9.06 -3.20
CA SER A 629 2.29 -8.96 -4.21
C SER A 629 3.26 -7.83 -3.90
N ALA A 630 4.49 -7.95 -4.43
CA ALA A 630 5.48 -6.89 -4.44
C ALA A 630 5.47 -6.20 -5.81
N PRO A 631 4.63 -5.17 -6.05
CA PRO A 631 4.55 -4.52 -7.35
C PRO A 631 5.87 -3.84 -7.70
N LEU A 632 6.17 -3.75 -9.00
CA LEU A 632 7.21 -2.87 -9.50
C LEU A 632 6.79 -1.42 -9.23
N LEU A 633 7.69 -0.61 -8.69
CA LEU A 633 7.42 0.76 -8.26
C LEU A 633 8.17 1.76 -9.13
N ARG A 634 7.53 2.90 -9.45
CA ARG A 634 8.15 4.02 -10.17
C ARG A 634 7.71 5.35 -9.62
N ALA A 635 8.64 6.08 -9.03
CA ALA A 635 8.40 7.37 -8.37
C ALA A 635 7.83 8.44 -9.32
N SER A 636 8.24 8.45 -10.58
CA SER A 636 7.79 9.42 -11.59
C SER A 636 6.36 9.21 -12.10
N GLU A 637 5.71 8.10 -11.77
CA GLU A 637 4.39 7.74 -12.31
C GLU A 637 3.22 8.21 -11.42
N GLY A 638 3.47 9.03 -10.42
CA GLY A 638 2.45 9.67 -9.58
C GLY A 638 1.39 8.69 -9.06
N PRO A 639 0.09 8.83 -9.46
CA PRO A 639 -0.97 7.90 -9.04
C PRO A 639 -0.76 6.47 -9.54
N GLU A 640 0.05 6.28 -10.55
CA GLU A 640 0.40 4.99 -11.12
C GLU A 640 1.72 4.42 -10.57
N TYR A 641 2.12 4.83 -9.38
CA TYR A 641 3.33 4.38 -8.69
C TYR A 641 3.51 2.86 -8.71
N CYS A 642 2.44 2.09 -8.46
CA CYS A 642 2.44 0.64 -8.63
C CYS A 642 2.31 0.30 -10.13
N GLN A 643 3.37 -0.20 -10.73
CA GLN A 643 3.49 -0.46 -12.17
C GLN A 643 3.08 -1.87 -12.57
N SER A 644 2.93 -2.78 -11.61
CA SER A 644 2.50 -4.15 -11.84
C SER A 644 1.45 -4.60 -10.81
N ASN A 645 0.76 -5.67 -11.11
CA ASN A 645 -0.30 -6.22 -10.28
C ASN A 645 -0.50 -7.70 -10.55
N ILE A 646 -0.86 -8.44 -9.51
CA ILE A 646 -1.32 -9.83 -9.59
C ILE A 646 -2.80 -9.89 -9.29
N ASN A 647 -3.55 -10.62 -10.09
CA ASN A 647 -4.95 -10.97 -9.85
C ASN A 647 -5.08 -12.46 -9.61
N VAL A 648 -5.94 -12.81 -8.66
CA VAL A 648 -6.35 -14.19 -8.41
C VAL A 648 -7.82 -14.36 -8.73
N ALA A 649 -8.17 -15.46 -9.38
CA ALA A 649 -9.55 -15.94 -9.52
C ALA A 649 -9.64 -17.34 -8.92
N PHE A 650 -10.67 -17.59 -8.12
CA PHE A 650 -10.95 -18.87 -7.54
C PHE A 650 -12.43 -19.20 -7.71
N GLY A 651 -12.73 -20.42 -8.18
CA GLY A 651 -14.13 -20.76 -8.45
C GLY A 651 -14.32 -22.12 -9.08
N THR A 652 -15.50 -22.32 -9.69
CA THR A 652 -15.91 -23.59 -10.26
C THR A 652 -16.10 -23.55 -11.77
N MET A 653 -15.95 -24.70 -12.41
CA MET A 653 -16.16 -24.87 -13.84
C MET A 653 -16.84 -26.22 -14.12
N GLU A 654 -17.51 -26.35 -15.26
CA GLU A 654 -18.05 -27.62 -15.74
C GLU A 654 -16.91 -28.56 -16.14
N ASP A 655 -17.08 -29.85 -15.85
CA ASP A 655 -16.13 -30.86 -16.34
C ASP A 655 -16.39 -31.14 -17.82
N ILE A 656 -15.66 -30.45 -18.67
CA ILE A 656 -15.77 -30.61 -20.12
C ILE A 656 -14.66 -31.57 -20.59
N GLN A 657 -15.04 -32.74 -21.03
CA GLN A 657 -14.09 -33.76 -21.54
C GLN A 657 -13.39 -33.33 -22.82
N ASP A 658 -14.02 -32.50 -23.66
CA ASP A 658 -13.45 -31.96 -24.92
C ASP A 658 -13.22 -30.45 -24.78
N ARG A 659 -12.04 -30.08 -24.33
CA ARG A 659 -11.64 -28.67 -24.23
C ARG A 659 -11.12 -28.16 -25.57
N ASP A 660 -11.86 -27.24 -26.19
CA ASP A 660 -11.33 -26.45 -27.31
C ASP A 660 -10.35 -25.38 -26.77
N THR A 661 -9.07 -25.78 -26.68
CA THR A 661 -8.01 -24.88 -26.16
C THR A 661 -7.73 -23.73 -27.14
N SER A 662 -8.23 -23.76 -28.38
CA SER A 662 -8.06 -22.70 -29.37
C SER A 662 -8.86 -21.40 -29.04
N LYS A 663 -9.78 -21.46 -28.09
CA LYS A 663 -10.63 -20.33 -27.67
C LYS A 663 -10.20 -19.65 -26.35
N ARG A 664 -9.02 -19.99 -25.83
CA ARG A 664 -8.47 -19.32 -24.66
C ARG A 664 -8.21 -17.85 -24.95
N THR A 665 -8.75 -16.96 -24.12
CA THR A 665 -8.49 -15.52 -24.16
C THR A 665 -8.06 -15.05 -22.79
N ILE A 666 -7.38 -13.89 -22.70
CA ILE A 666 -7.01 -13.25 -21.42
C ILE A 666 -8.24 -13.04 -20.53
N ARG A 667 -9.44 -12.83 -21.11
CA ARG A 667 -10.71 -12.64 -20.38
C ARG A 667 -11.37 -13.95 -19.93
N ASN A 668 -11.11 -15.04 -20.62
CA ASN A 668 -11.61 -16.36 -20.29
C ASN A 668 -10.55 -17.42 -20.57
N PRO A 669 -9.49 -17.48 -19.75
CA PRO A 669 -8.35 -18.35 -19.97
C PRO A 669 -8.70 -19.83 -19.84
N ILE A 670 -9.75 -20.13 -19.11
CA ILE A 670 -10.21 -21.51 -18.92
C ILE A 670 -10.91 -22.02 -20.19
N GLY A 671 -11.33 -21.10 -21.12
CA GLY A 671 -12.02 -21.48 -22.36
C GLY A 671 -13.31 -22.25 -22.11
N ALA A 672 -13.72 -22.44 -20.84
CA ALA A 672 -14.81 -23.31 -20.45
C ALA A 672 -16.12 -22.53 -20.40
N LYS A 673 -17.10 -23.00 -21.15
CA LYS A 673 -18.48 -22.59 -20.99
C LYS A 673 -18.91 -22.95 -19.56
N GLY A 674 -19.38 -21.96 -18.79
CA GLY A 674 -19.83 -22.21 -17.41
C GLY A 674 -18.76 -22.06 -16.31
N ALA A 675 -17.55 -21.63 -16.61
CA ALA A 675 -16.58 -21.25 -15.58
C ALA A 675 -17.02 -19.98 -14.85
N LYS A 676 -16.96 -19.97 -13.52
CA LYS A 676 -17.37 -18.83 -12.69
C LYS A 676 -16.37 -18.58 -11.57
N ASN A 677 -15.87 -17.37 -11.50
CA ASN A 677 -15.09 -16.91 -10.36
C ASN A 677 -16.03 -16.68 -9.16
N ILE A 678 -15.88 -17.48 -8.09
CA ILE A 678 -16.75 -17.47 -6.91
C ILE A 678 -16.42 -16.31 -5.97
N ILE A 679 -15.20 -15.80 -5.98
CA ILE A 679 -14.80 -14.69 -5.11
C ILE A 679 -15.22 -13.30 -5.63
N LEU A 680 -16.06 -13.23 -6.68
CA LEU A 680 -16.60 -11.96 -7.20
C LEU A 680 -17.87 -11.53 -6.48
N ASP A 681 -17.96 -10.26 -6.15
CA ASP A 681 -19.06 -9.61 -5.44
C ASP A 681 -20.45 -9.85 -6.08
N SER A 682 -20.55 -9.88 -7.41
CA SER A 682 -21.81 -10.01 -8.14
C SER A 682 -22.57 -11.33 -7.92
N LEU A 683 -21.99 -12.27 -7.19
CA LEU A 683 -22.61 -13.57 -6.87
C LEU A 683 -23.40 -13.57 -5.57
N TYR A 684 -23.22 -12.56 -4.74
CA TYR A 684 -23.80 -12.43 -3.42
C TYR A 684 -25.01 -11.49 -3.41
N SER A 685 -25.78 -11.51 -2.34
CA SER A 685 -26.96 -10.65 -2.20
C SER A 685 -26.56 -9.16 -2.14
N SER A 686 -27.29 -8.29 -2.85
CA SER A 686 -27.09 -6.84 -2.84
C SER A 686 -27.17 -6.22 -1.43
N LYS A 687 -27.86 -6.85 -0.49
CA LYS A 687 -27.93 -6.41 0.92
C LYS A 687 -26.57 -6.37 1.64
N VAL A 688 -25.56 -7.10 1.13
CA VAL A 688 -24.20 -7.07 1.65
C VAL A 688 -23.40 -5.88 1.09
N PHE A 689 -23.86 -5.25 0.01
CA PHE A 689 -23.15 -4.23 -0.77
C PHE A 689 -23.86 -2.88 -0.86
N ASP A 690 -25.02 -2.70 -0.20
CA ASP A 690 -25.85 -1.49 -0.26
C ASP A 690 -25.22 -0.22 0.38
N VAL A 691 -23.92 -0.19 0.57
CA VAL A 691 -23.23 0.90 1.28
C VAL A 691 -22.36 1.76 0.35
N LEU A 692 -22.38 1.54 -0.95
CA LEU A 692 -21.65 2.37 -1.91
C LEU A 692 -22.48 3.56 -2.46
N GLU A 693 -23.73 3.75 -2.01
CA GLU A 693 -24.58 4.87 -2.37
C GLU A 693 -24.47 6.06 -1.39
N GLY A 694 -23.30 6.51 -1.10
CA GLY A 694 -23.06 7.76 -0.39
C GLY A 694 -22.01 8.53 -1.13
N GLU A 695 -22.42 9.53 -1.91
CA GLU A 695 -21.64 10.67 -2.40
C GLU A 695 -20.13 10.42 -2.63
N THR A 696 -19.79 9.50 -3.51
CA THR A 696 -18.46 9.44 -4.10
C THR A 696 -18.46 10.33 -5.34
N PHE A 697 -17.68 11.41 -5.31
CA PHE A 697 -17.47 12.26 -6.46
C PHE A 697 -16.98 11.42 -7.65
N GLY A 698 -17.34 11.79 -8.88
CA GLY A 698 -17.02 11.04 -10.10
C GLY A 698 -15.54 10.67 -10.22
N LYS A 699 -14.65 11.56 -9.77
CA LYS A 699 -13.20 11.33 -9.70
C LYS A 699 -12.83 10.13 -8.78
N GLU A 700 -13.42 10.03 -7.59
CA GLU A 700 -13.19 8.92 -6.67
C GLU A 700 -13.68 7.60 -7.27
N ARG A 701 -14.83 7.61 -7.93
CA ARG A 701 -15.41 6.43 -8.57
C ARG A 701 -14.54 5.89 -9.70
N THR A 702 -13.96 6.76 -10.51
CA THR A 702 -13.07 6.38 -11.60
C THR A 702 -11.73 5.85 -11.08
N LEU A 703 -11.15 6.50 -10.07
CA LEU A 703 -9.92 6.05 -9.43
C LEU A 703 -10.11 4.70 -8.73
N LEU A 704 -11.21 4.48 -8.01
CA LEU A 704 -11.56 3.19 -7.43
C LEU A 704 -11.63 2.09 -8.49
N LYS A 705 -12.28 2.36 -9.62
CA LYS A 705 -12.43 1.40 -10.71
C LYS A 705 -11.11 1.07 -11.41
N LEU A 706 -10.23 2.04 -11.59
CA LEU A 706 -8.91 1.87 -12.20
C LEU A 706 -7.86 1.40 -11.19
N GLY A 707 -7.86 1.95 -9.99
CA GLY A 707 -6.91 1.63 -8.93
C GLY A 707 -7.07 0.21 -8.39
N GLN A 708 -8.30 -0.31 -8.26
CA GLN A 708 -8.56 -1.67 -7.73
C GLN A 708 -7.74 -2.76 -8.43
N LYS A 709 -7.41 -2.60 -9.69
CA LYS A 709 -6.59 -3.57 -10.42
C LYS A 709 -5.16 -3.62 -9.92
N PHE A 710 -4.63 -2.51 -9.40
CA PHE A 710 -3.23 -2.37 -8.99
C PHE A 710 -3.05 -2.32 -7.47
N TYR A 711 -3.99 -2.89 -6.70
CA TYR A 711 -3.81 -3.08 -5.27
C TYR A 711 -2.79 -4.19 -5.00
N PRO A 712 -1.74 -3.91 -4.20
CA PRO A 712 -0.74 -4.91 -3.85
C PRO A 712 -1.31 -6.01 -2.93
N ILE A 713 -2.42 -5.73 -2.25
CA ILE A 713 -3.06 -6.63 -1.29
C ILE A 713 -4.53 -6.79 -1.64
N LYS A 714 -5.00 -8.03 -1.73
CA LYS A 714 -6.41 -8.36 -1.99
C LYS A 714 -6.83 -9.48 -1.04
N LYS A 715 -7.97 -9.30 -0.37
CA LYS A 715 -8.55 -10.31 0.50
C LYS A 715 -10.01 -10.50 0.17
N TYR A 716 -10.41 -11.74 0.01
CA TYR A 716 -11.77 -12.19 -0.25
C TYR A 716 -12.16 -13.21 0.82
N ALA A 717 -13.24 -12.97 1.53
CA ALA A 717 -13.84 -13.93 2.47
C ALA A 717 -15.27 -14.17 2.02
N VAL A 718 -15.59 -15.40 1.67
CA VAL A 718 -16.89 -15.76 1.11
C VAL A 718 -17.47 -16.95 1.86
N ASN A 719 -18.77 -16.88 2.13
CA ASN A 719 -19.55 -18.01 2.63
C ASN A 719 -20.43 -18.52 1.47
N LEU A 720 -20.24 -19.77 1.06
CA LEU A 720 -20.97 -20.36 -0.07
C LEU A 720 -22.47 -20.39 0.18
N ASP A 721 -22.90 -20.48 1.43
CA ASP A 721 -24.28 -20.52 1.83
C ASP A 721 -25.00 -19.16 1.71
N GLU A 722 -24.26 -18.06 1.67
CA GLU A 722 -24.78 -16.70 1.50
C GLU A 722 -24.94 -16.30 0.04
N MET A 723 -24.47 -17.11 -0.91
CA MET A 723 -24.72 -16.88 -2.33
C MET A 723 -26.23 -16.96 -2.64
N THR A 724 -26.67 -16.19 -3.66
CA THR A 724 -28.06 -16.28 -4.10
C THR A 724 -28.41 -17.69 -4.56
N ALA A 725 -29.64 -18.15 -4.30
CA ALA A 725 -30.10 -19.50 -4.64
C ALA A 725 -29.83 -19.85 -6.13
N ALA A 726 -30.03 -18.89 -7.03
CA ALA A 726 -29.74 -19.07 -8.46
C ALA A 726 -28.25 -19.35 -8.72
N ASN A 727 -27.36 -18.60 -8.06
CA ASN A 727 -25.91 -18.77 -8.22
C ASN A 727 -25.44 -20.08 -7.58
N ARG A 728 -25.94 -20.46 -6.41
CA ARG A 728 -25.67 -21.75 -5.78
C ARG A 728 -26.02 -22.90 -6.71
N ASN A 729 -27.26 -22.95 -7.22
CA ASN A 729 -27.73 -24.00 -8.14
C ASN A 729 -26.98 -24.06 -9.48
N ASN A 730 -26.44 -22.92 -9.95
CA ASN A 730 -25.70 -22.88 -11.21
C ASN A 730 -24.21 -23.19 -11.04
N TYR A 731 -23.60 -22.81 -9.93
CA TYR A 731 -22.15 -22.78 -9.82
C TYR A 731 -21.57 -23.63 -8.68
N LEU A 732 -22.38 -24.16 -7.75
CA LEU A 732 -21.91 -24.96 -6.61
C LEU A 732 -22.30 -26.42 -6.64
N LYS A 733 -22.70 -26.98 -7.79
CA LYS A 733 -23.04 -28.41 -7.91
C LYS A 733 -21.81 -29.27 -7.61
N GLY A 734 -22.00 -30.37 -6.88
CA GLY A 734 -20.94 -31.28 -6.45
C GLY A 734 -20.16 -31.99 -7.57
N ASP A 735 -20.67 -31.97 -8.81
CA ASP A 735 -20.00 -32.49 -10.00
C ASP A 735 -19.06 -31.47 -10.68
N ARG A 736 -19.09 -30.21 -10.26
CA ARG A 736 -18.21 -29.18 -10.81
C ARG A 736 -16.79 -29.31 -10.26
N LYS A 737 -15.77 -28.91 -11.06
CA LYS A 737 -14.38 -28.83 -10.66
C LYS A 737 -14.03 -27.44 -10.15
N TRP A 738 -13.19 -27.38 -9.13
CA TRP A 738 -12.61 -26.12 -8.66
C TRP A 738 -11.38 -25.75 -9.47
N TYR A 739 -11.12 -24.45 -9.64
CA TYR A 739 -9.94 -23.94 -10.31
C TYR A 739 -9.37 -22.72 -9.60
N MET A 740 -8.08 -22.50 -9.72
CA MET A 740 -7.40 -21.26 -9.35
C MET A 740 -6.68 -20.71 -10.59
N LYS A 741 -6.83 -19.41 -10.83
CA LYS A 741 -6.09 -18.69 -11.86
C LYS A 741 -5.35 -17.53 -11.26
N VAL A 742 -4.08 -17.35 -11.65
CA VAL A 742 -3.24 -16.20 -11.27
C VAL A 742 -2.75 -15.52 -12.54
N GLU A 743 -2.98 -14.23 -12.66
CA GLU A 743 -2.56 -13.45 -13.83
C GLU A 743 -1.86 -12.16 -13.44
N GLY A 744 -0.80 -11.80 -14.16
CA GLY A 744 -0.05 -10.56 -13.99
C GLY A 744 -0.52 -9.48 -14.97
N LEU A 745 -0.54 -8.25 -14.49
CA LEU A 745 -0.76 -7.05 -15.30
C LEU A 745 0.44 -6.13 -15.11
N PHE A 746 0.96 -5.56 -16.20
CA PHE A 746 2.09 -4.64 -16.20
C PHE A 746 1.69 -3.37 -16.94
N ARG A 747 2.07 -2.19 -16.40
CA ARG A 747 1.81 -0.90 -17.02
C ARG A 747 2.82 -0.60 -18.14
N ASP A 748 2.53 0.43 -18.92
CA ASP A 748 3.32 0.77 -20.11
C ASP A 748 4.74 1.23 -19.78
N ALA A 749 4.94 1.92 -18.63
CA ALA A 749 6.25 2.45 -18.27
C ALA A 749 7.30 1.33 -18.10
N VAL A 750 7.01 0.32 -17.26
CA VAL A 750 7.91 -0.83 -17.08
C VAL A 750 8.03 -1.71 -18.34
N GLU A 751 6.97 -1.79 -19.17
CA GLU A 751 7.07 -2.55 -20.42
C GLU A 751 7.96 -1.88 -21.47
N ARG A 752 8.10 -0.56 -21.45
CA ARG A 752 9.02 0.17 -22.33
C ARG A 752 10.46 -0.08 -21.93
N GLU A 753 10.77 0.05 -20.64
CA GLU A 753 12.10 -0.20 -20.10
C GLU A 753 12.62 -1.59 -20.48
N VAL A 754 11.79 -2.61 -20.32
CA VAL A 754 12.14 -3.98 -20.72
C VAL A 754 12.43 -4.13 -22.20
N ARG A 755 11.72 -3.39 -23.06
CA ARG A 755 12.04 -3.41 -24.51
C ARG A 755 13.41 -2.79 -24.80
N GLU A 756 13.85 -1.84 -23.97
CA GLU A 756 15.12 -1.14 -24.12
C GLU A 756 16.27 -1.90 -23.46
N THR A 757 16.04 -2.48 -22.28
CA THR A 757 17.08 -3.17 -21.50
C THR A 757 17.16 -4.67 -21.83
N GLY A 758 16.07 -5.27 -22.31
CA GLY A 758 15.97 -6.71 -22.54
C GLY A 758 15.81 -7.54 -21.26
N GLU A 759 15.59 -6.88 -20.10
CA GLU A 759 15.38 -7.54 -18.82
C GLU A 759 14.04 -8.29 -18.77
N VAL A 760 13.97 -9.31 -17.94
CA VAL A 760 12.74 -10.08 -17.71
C VAL A 760 11.97 -9.41 -16.57
N LEU A 761 10.70 -9.01 -16.85
CA LEU A 761 9.81 -8.50 -15.81
C LEU A 761 9.18 -9.65 -15.04
N GLU A 762 9.43 -9.66 -13.76
CA GLU A 762 8.84 -10.60 -12.79
C GLU A 762 8.25 -9.85 -11.61
N GLN A 763 7.26 -10.44 -10.97
CA GLN A 763 6.67 -9.92 -9.75
C GLN A 763 6.47 -11.04 -8.73
N ASP A 764 7.01 -10.84 -7.53
CA ASP A 764 6.81 -11.74 -6.40
C ASP A 764 5.37 -11.63 -5.89
N PHE A 765 4.79 -12.79 -5.51
CA PHE A 765 3.49 -12.85 -4.88
C PHE A 765 3.36 -14.03 -3.92
N CYS A 766 2.44 -13.87 -2.99
CA CYS A 766 2.00 -14.93 -2.08
C CYS A 766 0.46 -14.98 -2.07
N ILE A 767 -0.11 -16.18 -2.27
CA ILE A 767 -1.53 -16.43 -2.16
C ILE A 767 -1.76 -17.42 -1.03
N LEU A 768 -2.60 -17.03 -0.07
CA LEU A 768 -3.14 -17.93 0.94
C LEU A 768 -4.60 -18.22 0.59
N LEU A 769 -4.95 -19.49 0.66
CA LEU A 769 -6.33 -19.95 0.47
C LEU A 769 -6.71 -20.88 1.62
N THR A 770 -7.73 -20.49 2.42
CA THR A 770 -8.33 -21.35 3.43
C THR A 770 -9.68 -21.86 2.96
N ILE A 771 -9.88 -23.16 3.07
CA ILE A 771 -11.16 -23.85 2.91
C ILE A 771 -11.58 -24.31 4.31
N ARG A 772 -12.80 -23.95 4.75
CA ARG A 772 -13.27 -24.21 6.10
C ARG A 772 -14.68 -24.75 6.12
N ASP A 773 -14.93 -25.74 6.95
CA ASP A 773 -16.26 -26.14 7.41
C ASP A 773 -16.60 -25.37 8.71
N PRO A 774 -17.49 -24.40 8.68
CA PRO A 774 -17.88 -23.67 9.90
C PRO A 774 -18.72 -24.51 10.87
N GLU A 775 -19.29 -25.63 10.41
CA GLU A 775 -20.08 -26.54 11.24
C GLU A 775 -19.21 -27.56 12.00
N GLY A 776 -17.93 -27.70 11.61
CA GLY A 776 -16.99 -28.61 12.29
C GLY A 776 -17.32 -30.09 12.12
N LYS A 777 -17.78 -30.49 10.95
CA LYS A 777 -18.18 -31.90 10.66
C LYS A 777 -17.29 -32.55 9.61
N ALA A 778 -16.90 -31.81 8.56
CA ALA A 778 -16.13 -32.32 7.44
C ALA A 778 -14.63 -32.39 7.77
N PRO A 779 -13.92 -33.48 7.45
CA PRO A 779 -12.47 -33.61 7.67
C PRO A 779 -11.67 -32.94 6.55
N VAL A 780 -11.85 -31.63 6.40
CA VAL A 780 -11.34 -30.82 5.27
C VAL A 780 -9.84 -30.93 5.11
N TYR A 781 -9.08 -30.88 6.22
CA TYR A 781 -7.62 -30.96 6.17
C TYR A 781 -7.11 -32.23 5.52
N ASN A 782 -7.61 -33.36 5.97
CA ASN A 782 -7.17 -34.67 5.48
C ASN A 782 -7.59 -34.91 4.03
N GLU A 783 -8.82 -34.56 3.66
CA GLU A 783 -9.33 -34.77 2.30
C GLU A 783 -8.58 -33.94 1.28
N VAL A 784 -8.35 -32.67 1.54
CA VAL A 784 -7.62 -31.77 0.63
C VAL A 784 -6.15 -32.19 0.55
N THR A 785 -5.52 -32.58 1.66
CA THR A 785 -4.16 -33.13 1.67
C THR A 785 -4.06 -34.39 0.79
N GLN A 786 -5.03 -35.31 0.90
CA GLN A 786 -5.06 -36.51 0.04
C GLN A 786 -5.20 -36.16 -1.45
N GLN A 787 -6.02 -35.17 -1.77
CA GLN A 787 -6.20 -34.73 -3.16
C GLN A 787 -4.94 -34.05 -3.72
N LEU A 788 -4.20 -33.26 -2.93
CA LEU A 788 -2.90 -32.71 -3.35
C LEU A 788 -1.96 -33.84 -3.84
N ASN A 789 -1.87 -34.94 -3.07
CA ASN A 789 -1.10 -36.12 -3.48
C ASN A 789 -1.62 -36.74 -4.78
N GLN A 790 -2.93 -36.99 -4.86
CA GLN A 790 -3.55 -37.66 -6.01
C GLN A 790 -3.41 -36.85 -7.32
N MET A 791 -3.39 -35.53 -7.22
CA MET A 791 -3.29 -34.63 -8.36
C MET A 791 -1.84 -34.24 -8.70
N GLY A 792 -0.85 -34.81 -7.96
CA GLY A 792 0.58 -34.65 -8.25
C GLY A 792 1.14 -33.27 -7.91
N PHE A 793 0.59 -32.56 -6.90
CA PHE A 793 1.18 -31.36 -6.37
C PHE A 793 2.37 -31.68 -5.46
N VAL A 794 3.43 -30.91 -5.59
CA VAL A 794 4.49 -30.85 -4.58
C VAL A 794 4.00 -29.97 -3.45
N TYR A 795 4.03 -30.46 -2.22
CA TYR A 795 3.64 -29.67 -1.06
C TYR A 795 4.43 -30.08 0.18
N SER A 796 4.52 -29.16 1.13
CA SER A 796 5.14 -29.38 2.43
C SER A 796 4.32 -28.71 3.55
N ASN A 797 4.47 -29.18 4.76
CA ASN A 797 4.03 -28.42 5.94
C ASN A 797 4.94 -27.20 6.13
N VAL A 798 4.44 -26.17 6.80
CA VAL A 798 5.32 -25.13 7.32
C VAL A 798 6.42 -25.78 8.16
N GLN A 799 7.65 -25.38 7.93
CA GLN A 799 8.78 -25.80 8.77
C GLN A 799 8.96 -24.74 9.85
N LEU A 800 8.86 -25.16 11.11
CA LEU A 800 9.02 -24.28 12.25
C LEU A 800 10.30 -24.63 13.01
N LYS A 801 10.94 -23.63 13.63
CA LYS A 801 12.05 -23.88 14.56
C LYS A 801 11.60 -24.84 15.67
N ASN A 802 12.51 -25.70 16.13
CA ASN A 802 12.22 -26.85 17.00
C ASN A 802 11.54 -26.53 18.33
N GLU A 803 11.66 -25.31 18.84
CA GLU A 803 11.10 -24.88 20.14
C GLU A 803 9.55 -24.96 20.19
N VAL A 804 8.88 -24.67 19.07
CA VAL A 804 7.41 -24.79 18.99
C VAL A 804 6.97 -26.27 19.00
N ARG A 805 7.80 -27.17 18.49
CA ARG A 805 7.53 -28.61 18.53
C ARG A 805 7.53 -29.19 19.94
N GLU A 806 8.32 -28.62 20.85
CA GLU A 806 8.37 -29.06 22.24
C GLU A 806 7.15 -28.61 23.07
N HIS A 807 6.67 -27.39 22.83
CA HIS A 807 5.45 -26.90 23.50
C HIS A 807 4.20 -27.71 23.11
N VAL A 808 4.06 -28.03 21.82
CA VAL A 808 2.95 -28.88 21.34
C VAL A 808 3.05 -30.29 21.92
N ARG A 809 4.24 -30.86 22.08
CA ARG A 809 4.43 -32.19 22.71
C ARG A 809 4.12 -32.21 24.20
N VAL A 810 4.42 -31.14 24.93
CA VAL A 810 4.10 -31.03 26.37
C VAL A 810 2.60 -30.94 26.63
N GLU A 811 1.83 -30.30 25.73
CA GLU A 811 0.37 -30.28 25.81
C GLU A 811 -0.23 -31.64 25.44
N GLU A 812 0.30 -32.37 24.46
CA GLU A 812 -0.10 -33.75 24.15
C GLU A 812 0.17 -34.71 25.30
N ASP A 813 1.31 -34.60 25.99
CA ASP A 813 1.68 -35.45 27.14
C ASP A 813 0.93 -35.09 28.43
N ASN A 814 0.41 -33.88 28.59
CA ASN A 814 -0.40 -33.48 29.76
C ASN A 814 -1.90 -33.77 29.62
N ASN A 815 -2.40 -34.08 28.42
CA ASN A 815 -3.79 -34.47 28.15
C ASN A 815 -3.99 -36.00 27.94
N GLY A 816 -2.96 -36.83 28.24
CA GLY A 816 -3.01 -38.29 28.14
C GLY A 816 -3.44 -38.95 29.46
#